data_9571b0224477348b3f5ddd0877ce76f1
#
_entry.id   9571b0224477348b3f5ddd0877ce76f1
#
_cell.length_a   1.000
_cell.length_b   1.000
_cell.length_c   1.000
_cell.angle_alpha   90.00
_cell.angle_beta   90.00
_cell.angle_gamma   90.00
#
_symmetry.space_group_name_H-M   'P 1'
#
loop_
_entity.id
_entity.type
_entity.pdbx_description
1 polymer ?
#
loop_
_entity_poly.entity_id
_entity_poly.type
_entity_poly.pdbx_seq_one_letter_code
_entity_poly.pdbx_strand_id
1 'polypeptide(L)'
;MRLPSHHLELLSPARDAAIAREAILHGADAVYIGGPGFGARHNASNSLRDIADLVPFAHRFGAKVFVTLNTILHDDELEPAQRLITDLYQTGVDALIVQDMGVLEMDIPPIELHASTQCDIRSVEKAKFLSDAGFTQIVLARELNLNQIRDIRQATDATIEFFIHGALCVAYSGQCNISHAQTGRSANRGDCSQACRLPYTLKDDQGRVVAFDKHLLSMKDNDQTANLGALIDAGVQSFKIEGRYKDMSYVKNITAHYRQMLDAIIEDRGGLARSSAGRTEHFFIPSTDKTFHRGSTDYFVNARKDDIGAFDSPKFIGLPVGEVLKVTKEYLDVEVTEPLANGDGLNVMIKREVVGFRANTVEKTGENRYRVWPNEMPADMYKARPNAALNRNLDHNWQQALMKTSSERRIAVDIELGGWEEQLILTMTCEDGISVTHTLDGMFEVANNAEKALNSLKDGVAKLGQTIYYARDIQVNLADALFIPNSLLNQFRRETAEMLDEARLANYPRGSRKAVSVPPPVYPETHLSFLANVYNHKARAFYQRYGVELIDAAYEAHEEKGDVPVMITKHCLRFAFNLCPKQAKGSIKSWKATPMQLVNGDEVLTLKFDCRPCEMHVIGKMKNHILKMPQPGSIVASVSPDDLLKTLPKRKGS
;
A
#
# COMPACT_ATOMS: atom_id res chain seq x y z
N MET A 1 9.96 -2.75 -17.23
CA MET A 1 9.23 -3.45 -18.35
C MET A 1 7.74 -3.38 -18.04
N ARG A 2 6.93 -2.90 -19.01
CA ARG A 2 5.48 -2.85 -18.85
C ARG A 2 4.94 -4.24 -18.55
N LEU A 3 3.98 -4.35 -17.61
CA LEU A 3 3.26 -5.61 -17.38
C LEU A 3 2.52 -6.03 -18.66
N PRO A 4 2.63 -7.30 -19.09
CA PRO A 4 1.76 -7.84 -20.13
C PRO A 4 0.29 -7.59 -19.80
N SER A 5 -0.53 -7.34 -20.81
CA SER A 5 -1.93 -6.91 -20.60
C SER A 5 -2.78 -7.91 -19.83
N HIS A 6 -2.39 -9.17 -19.83
CA HIS A 6 -3.06 -10.27 -19.12
C HIS A 6 -2.51 -10.50 -17.69
N HIS A 7 -1.43 -9.82 -17.30
CA HIS A 7 -0.87 -9.95 -15.96
C HIS A 7 -1.49 -8.95 -14.98
N LEU A 8 -1.84 -9.45 -13.80
CA LEU A 8 -2.32 -8.67 -12.67
C LEU A 8 -1.23 -8.68 -11.58
N GLU A 9 -0.94 -7.50 -11.03
CA GLU A 9 0.07 -7.28 -10.00
C GLU A 9 -0.60 -6.85 -8.70
N LEU A 10 -0.47 -7.64 -7.64
CA LEU A 10 -0.84 -7.25 -6.30
C LEU A 10 0.35 -6.56 -5.62
N LEU A 11 0.25 -5.26 -5.39
CA LEU A 11 1.30 -4.43 -4.84
C LEU A 11 1.05 -4.15 -3.36
N SER A 12 1.86 -4.75 -2.49
CA SER A 12 1.71 -4.66 -1.04
C SER A 12 2.68 -3.65 -0.42
N PRO A 13 2.26 -2.93 0.64
CA PRO A 13 3.14 -2.03 1.37
C PRO A 13 4.09 -2.81 2.29
N ALA A 14 5.27 -2.24 2.53
CA ALA A 14 6.16 -2.72 3.56
C ALA A 14 6.78 -1.54 4.33
N ARG A 15 6.71 -1.61 5.68
CA ARG A 15 7.43 -0.70 6.56
C ARG A 15 8.91 -1.04 6.61
N ASP A 16 9.22 -2.33 6.63
CA ASP A 16 10.55 -2.89 6.73
C ASP A 16 10.68 -4.17 5.89
N ALA A 17 11.92 -4.65 5.70
CA ALA A 17 12.22 -5.82 4.89
C ALA A 17 11.56 -7.12 5.42
N ALA A 18 11.36 -7.24 6.74
CA ALA A 18 10.68 -8.41 7.31
C ALA A 18 9.21 -8.45 6.89
N ILE A 19 8.53 -7.31 6.95
CA ILE A 19 7.13 -7.18 6.47
C ILE A 19 7.06 -7.40 4.96
N ALA A 20 8.06 -6.95 4.18
CA ALA A 20 8.11 -7.17 2.74
C ALA A 20 8.19 -8.67 2.40
N ARG A 21 9.03 -9.43 3.11
CA ARG A 21 9.13 -10.89 2.94
C ARG A 21 7.79 -11.58 3.22
N GLU A 22 7.15 -11.21 4.31
CA GLU A 22 5.84 -11.76 4.66
C GLU A 22 4.75 -11.37 3.65
N ALA A 23 4.77 -10.15 3.12
CA ALA A 23 3.86 -9.75 2.04
C ALA A 23 4.00 -10.65 0.81
N ILE A 24 5.24 -10.94 0.39
CA ILE A 24 5.53 -11.84 -0.74
C ILE A 24 5.03 -13.25 -0.43
N LEU A 25 5.30 -13.78 0.76
CA LEU A 25 4.82 -15.10 1.18
C LEU A 25 3.30 -15.19 1.29
N HIS A 26 2.62 -14.07 1.53
CA HIS A 26 1.16 -13.98 1.54
C HIS A 26 0.55 -13.66 0.17
N GLY A 27 1.36 -13.65 -0.90
CA GLY A 27 0.89 -13.61 -2.28
C GLY A 27 1.04 -12.26 -2.99
N ALA A 28 1.82 -11.32 -2.45
CA ALA A 28 2.16 -10.10 -3.19
C ALA A 28 3.04 -10.42 -4.40
N ASP A 29 2.70 -9.79 -5.54
CA ASP A 29 3.50 -9.85 -6.77
C ASP A 29 4.59 -8.77 -6.80
N ALA A 30 4.38 -7.71 -6.04
CA ALA A 30 5.35 -6.64 -5.82
C ALA A 30 5.19 -6.06 -4.41
N VAL A 31 6.27 -5.52 -3.88
CA VAL A 31 6.26 -4.76 -2.62
C VAL A 31 6.83 -3.37 -2.83
N TYR A 32 6.28 -2.37 -2.12
CA TYR A 32 6.87 -1.04 -2.10
C TYR A 32 7.31 -0.66 -0.68
N ILE A 33 8.55 -0.19 -0.59
CA ILE A 33 9.26 0.04 0.67
C ILE A 33 9.94 1.42 0.65
N GLY A 34 10.15 2.02 1.81
CA GLY A 34 10.95 3.25 1.93
C GLY A 34 12.45 2.96 1.86
N GLY A 35 13.19 3.78 1.11
CA GLY A 35 14.65 3.79 1.13
C GLY A 35 15.22 4.53 2.35
N PRO A 36 16.54 4.76 2.40
CA PRO A 36 17.19 5.50 3.51
C PRO A 36 16.76 6.96 3.61
N GLY A 37 16.21 7.55 2.53
CA GLY A 37 15.76 8.95 2.49
C GLY A 37 14.72 9.21 1.40
N PHE A 38 14.22 10.45 1.34
CA PHE A 38 13.34 10.99 0.29
C PHE A 38 12.02 10.23 0.06
N GLY A 39 11.58 9.45 1.03
CA GLY A 39 10.29 8.77 0.98
C GLY A 39 9.20 9.55 1.73
N ALA A 40 7.97 9.63 1.20
CA ALA A 40 6.83 10.31 1.83
C ALA A 40 6.30 9.60 3.10
N ARG A 41 7.19 8.95 3.87
CA ARG A 41 6.94 8.31 5.18
C ARG A 41 8.27 8.20 5.93
N HIS A 42 8.67 9.23 6.64
CA HIS A 42 9.98 9.30 7.32
C HIS A 42 10.27 8.15 8.29
N ASN A 43 9.26 7.65 9.00
CA ASN A 43 9.43 6.58 10.00
C ASN A 43 9.42 5.16 9.41
N ALA A 44 9.42 5.02 8.09
CA ALA A 44 9.48 3.74 7.38
C ALA A 44 10.69 3.69 6.43
N SER A 45 11.86 4.11 6.94
CA SER A 45 13.13 4.05 6.21
C SER A 45 13.83 2.71 6.44
N ASN A 46 14.52 2.22 5.40
CA ASN A 46 15.30 0.99 5.44
C ASN A 46 16.71 1.26 4.92
N SER A 47 17.69 0.52 5.43
CA SER A 47 19.06 0.62 4.93
C SER A 47 19.19 0.02 3.53
N LEU A 48 20.21 0.43 2.79
CA LEU A 48 20.56 -0.19 1.49
C LEU A 48 20.83 -1.69 1.64
N ARG A 49 21.39 -2.12 2.77
CA ARG A 49 21.65 -3.54 3.06
C ARG A 49 20.35 -4.32 3.22
N ASP A 50 19.38 -3.81 3.99
CA ASP A 50 18.08 -4.49 4.16
C ASP A 50 17.37 -4.68 2.82
N ILE A 51 17.49 -3.68 1.93
CA ILE A 51 16.94 -3.73 0.57
C ILE A 51 17.71 -4.73 -0.29
N ALA A 52 19.05 -4.71 -0.25
CA ALA A 52 19.89 -5.65 -0.99
C ALA A 52 19.65 -7.11 -0.59
N ASP A 53 19.37 -7.37 0.70
CA ASP A 53 19.03 -8.71 1.20
C ASP A 53 17.58 -9.12 0.86
N LEU A 54 16.68 -8.17 0.61
CA LEU A 54 15.29 -8.43 0.23
C LEU A 54 15.15 -8.79 -1.26
N VAL A 55 15.89 -8.10 -2.13
CA VAL A 55 15.75 -8.22 -3.59
C VAL A 55 15.92 -9.68 -4.11
N PRO A 56 16.99 -10.42 -3.79
CA PRO A 56 17.11 -11.79 -4.27
C PRO A 56 16.02 -12.71 -3.70
N PHE A 57 15.55 -12.47 -2.48
CA PHE A 57 14.41 -13.21 -1.94
C PHE A 57 13.15 -12.99 -2.78
N ALA A 58 12.83 -11.75 -3.15
CA ALA A 58 11.68 -11.41 -3.99
C ALA A 58 11.81 -12.01 -5.39
N HIS A 59 12.99 -11.87 -6.02
CA HIS A 59 13.25 -12.33 -7.38
C HIS A 59 13.16 -13.85 -7.53
N ARG A 60 13.42 -14.64 -6.47
CA ARG A 60 13.16 -16.09 -6.50
C ARG A 60 11.71 -16.44 -6.84
N PHE A 61 10.76 -15.60 -6.44
CA PHE A 61 9.34 -15.74 -6.80
C PHE A 61 8.95 -14.96 -8.07
N GLY A 62 9.87 -14.26 -8.71
CA GLY A 62 9.55 -13.31 -9.78
C GLY A 62 8.82 -12.07 -9.27
N ALA A 63 8.78 -11.86 -7.94
CA ALA A 63 8.18 -10.68 -7.33
C ALA A 63 9.13 -9.48 -7.37
N LYS A 64 8.56 -8.26 -7.47
CA LYS A 64 9.32 -7.02 -7.64
C LYS A 64 9.46 -6.24 -6.34
N VAL A 65 10.53 -5.44 -6.25
CA VAL A 65 10.78 -4.52 -5.15
C VAL A 65 10.84 -3.09 -5.68
N PHE A 66 9.88 -2.24 -5.27
CA PHE A 66 9.84 -0.82 -5.61
C PHE A 66 10.26 0.03 -4.41
N VAL A 67 11.13 1.00 -4.63
CA VAL A 67 11.55 1.93 -3.57
C VAL A 67 10.93 3.29 -3.79
N THR A 68 10.38 3.88 -2.72
CA THR A 68 9.77 5.20 -2.79
C THR A 68 10.80 6.30 -2.62
N LEU A 69 10.86 7.19 -3.60
CA LEU A 69 11.58 8.45 -3.62
C LEU A 69 10.56 9.53 -4.04
N ASN A 70 9.48 9.63 -3.27
CA ASN A 70 8.26 10.34 -3.68
C ASN A 70 7.95 11.56 -2.81
N THR A 71 8.99 12.34 -2.50
CA THR A 71 8.90 13.66 -1.88
C THR A 71 9.31 14.73 -2.87
N ILE A 72 8.93 15.98 -2.59
CA ILE A 72 9.55 17.15 -3.21
C ILE A 72 11.02 17.18 -2.78
N LEU A 73 11.94 17.46 -3.71
CA LEU A 73 13.36 17.66 -3.42
C LEU A 73 13.68 19.15 -3.35
N HIS A 74 14.57 19.53 -2.43
CA HIS A 74 15.18 20.84 -2.39
C HIS A 74 16.46 20.83 -3.24
N ASP A 75 16.98 22.02 -3.59
CA ASP A 75 18.15 22.11 -4.47
C ASP A 75 19.41 21.46 -3.88
N ASP A 76 19.62 21.57 -2.57
CA ASP A 76 20.72 20.93 -1.83
C ASP A 76 20.57 19.40 -1.68
N GLU A 77 19.39 18.86 -1.94
CA GLU A 77 19.09 17.43 -1.88
C GLU A 77 19.27 16.71 -3.22
N LEU A 78 19.43 17.43 -4.33
CA LEU A 78 19.49 16.84 -5.68
C LEU A 78 20.68 15.88 -5.84
N GLU A 79 21.87 16.28 -5.42
CA GLU A 79 23.06 15.43 -5.51
C GLU A 79 23.01 14.24 -4.55
N PRO A 80 22.62 14.39 -3.26
CA PRO A 80 22.35 13.24 -2.39
C PRO A 80 21.30 12.27 -2.95
N ALA A 81 20.21 12.76 -3.54
CA ALA A 81 19.19 11.94 -4.16
C ALA A 81 19.72 11.16 -5.37
N GLN A 82 20.51 11.81 -6.24
CA GLN A 82 21.14 11.16 -7.39
C GLN A 82 22.09 10.03 -6.97
N ARG A 83 22.92 10.25 -5.93
CA ARG A 83 23.76 9.20 -5.36
C ARG A 83 22.92 8.04 -4.80
N LEU A 84 21.88 8.34 -4.02
CA LEU A 84 21.00 7.31 -3.48
C LEU A 84 20.32 6.48 -4.58
N ILE A 85 19.90 7.10 -5.69
CA ILE A 85 19.32 6.39 -6.84
C ILE A 85 20.34 5.40 -7.43
N THR A 86 21.60 5.82 -7.54
CA THR A 86 22.68 4.96 -8.05
C THR A 86 22.92 3.77 -7.12
N ASP A 87 22.98 4.02 -5.82
CA ASP A 87 23.17 2.97 -4.82
C ASP A 87 21.99 1.98 -4.82
N LEU A 88 20.75 2.47 -4.88
CA LEU A 88 19.56 1.64 -4.99
C LEU A 88 19.55 0.79 -6.27
N TYR A 89 19.98 1.36 -7.39
CA TYR A 89 20.10 0.59 -8.63
C TYR A 89 21.06 -0.59 -8.48
N GLN A 90 22.18 -0.40 -7.74
CA GLN A 90 23.17 -1.46 -7.49
C GLN A 90 22.61 -2.59 -6.58
N THR A 91 21.65 -2.29 -5.69
CA THR A 91 21.02 -3.33 -4.88
C THR A 91 20.10 -4.27 -5.69
N GLY A 92 19.80 -3.92 -6.94
CA GLY A 92 18.94 -4.74 -7.80
C GLY A 92 17.44 -4.40 -7.72
N VAL A 93 17.02 -3.33 -7.04
CA VAL A 93 15.59 -2.92 -7.00
C VAL A 93 15.07 -2.68 -8.42
N ASP A 94 13.78 -2.96 -8.62
CA ASP A 94 13.14 -2.97 -9.93
C ASP A 94 12.76 -1.58 -10.42
N ALA A 95 12.22 -0.75 -9.52
CA ALA A 95 11.76 0.59 -9.90
C ALA A 95 11.80 1.57 -8.72
N LEU A 96 11.79 2.86 -9.05
CA LEU A 96 11.57 3.96 -8.11
C LEU A 96 10.19 4.57 -8.32
N ILE A 97 9.47 4.78 -7.22
CA ILE A 97 8.21 5.55 -7.22
C ILE A 97 8.58 6.99 -6.91
N VAL A 98 8.43 7.90 -7.87
CA VAL A 98 8.89 9.28 -7.78
C VAL A 98 7.75 10.29 -7.91
N GLN A 99 7.93 11.45 -7.30
CA GLN A 99 7.05 12.61 -7.40
C GLN A 99 7.75 13.76 -8.11
N ASP A 100 8.98 14.06 -7.74
CA ASP A 100 9.74 15.21 -8.22
C ASP A 100 10.25 14.99 -9.64
N MET A 101 9.82 15.84 -10.58
CA MET A 101 10.22 15.71 -11.98
C MET A 101 11.69 16.07 -12.21
N GLY A 102 12.35 16.71 -11.25
CA GLY A 102 13.79 16.95 -11.29
C GLY A 102 14.62 15.66 -11.38
N VAL A 103 14.07 14.54 -10.92
CA VAL A 103 14.72 13.22 -11.06
C VAL A 103 14.96 12.84 -12.53
N LEU A 104 14.08 13.26 -13.45
CA LEU A 104 14.23 12.97 -14.88
C LEU A 104 15.34 13.81 -15.54
N GLU A 105 15.80 14.88 -14.88
CA GLU A 105 16.90 15.74 -15.30
C GLU A 105 18.24 15.38 -14.62
N MET A 106 18.27 14.31 -13.81
CA MET A 106 19.48 13.80 -13.19
C MET A 106 20.17 12.78 -14.11
N ASP A 107 21.49 12.70 -14.00
CA ASP A 107 22.26 11.59 -14.59
C ASP A 107 22.16 10.37 -13.66
N ILE A 108 21.20 9.52 -13.94
CA ILE A 108 20.87 8.32 -13.14
C ILE A 108 20.95 7.05 -13.99
N PRO A 109 21.26 5.90 -13.38
CA PRO A 109 21.25 4.63 -14.10
C PRO A 109 19.86 4.32 -14.68
N PRO A 110 19.76 3.39 -15.65
CA PRO A 110 18.52 3.11 -16.38
C PRO A 110 17.50 2.33 -15.53
N ILE A 111 17.20 2.79 -14.33
CA ILE A 111 16.18 2.22 -13.45
C ILE A 111 14.78 2.61 -13.94
N GLU A 112 13.80 1.72 -13.80
CA GLU A 112 12.40 2.04 -14.08
C GLU A 112 11.87 3.13 -13.14
N LEU A 113 11.07 4.03 -13.69
CA LEU A 113 10.40 5.10 -12.93
C LEU A 113 8.89 4.92 -12.99
N HIS A 114 8.26 4.95 -11.80
CA HIS A 114 6.82 4.93 -11.61
C HIS A 114 6.36 6.30 -11.09
N ALA A 115 5.35 6.89 -11.75
CA ALA A 115 4.81 8.16 -11.30
C ALA A 115 3.95 7.96 -10.05
N SER A 116 4.35 8.60 -8.95
CA SER A 116 3.64 8.53 -7.67
C SER A 116 2.22 9.10 -7.76
N THR A 117 1.31 8.64 -6.90
CA THR A 117 0.01 9.30 -6.68
C THR A 117 0.17 10.78 -6.27
N GLN A 118 1.32 11.15 -5.69
CA GLN A 118 1.66 12.53 -5.34
C GLN A 118 1.79 13.45 -6.57
N CYS A 119 1.88 12.90 -7.79
CA CYS A 119 1.83 13.64 -9.03
C CYS A 119 0.41 14.12 -9.39
N ASP A 120 -0.63 13.74 -8.62
CA ASP A 120 -2.02 14.12 -8.86
C ASP A 120 -2.51 13.79 -10.28
N ILE A 121 -2.53 12.51 -10.62
CA ILE A 121 -2.87 12.03 -11.97
C ILE A 121 -4.38 11.82 -12.07
N ARG A 122 -5.10 12.84 -12.52
CA ARG A 122 -6.57 12.87 -12.60
C ARG A 122 -7.10 13.06 -14.02
N SER A 123 -6.27 13.46 -14.97
CA SER A 123 -6.68 13.72 -16.36
C SER A 123 -5.99 12.80 -17.34
N VAL A 124 -6.61 12.60 -18.49
CA VAL A 124 -6.09 11.83 -19.60
C VAL A 124 -4.78 12.43 -20.14
N GLU A 125 -4.77 13.77 -20.26
CA GLU A 125 -3.63 14.52 -20.82
C GLU A 125 -2.39 14.36 -19.93
N LYS A 126 -2.56 14.48 -18.62
CA LYS A 126 -1.45 14.33 -17.66
C LYS A 126 -0.94 12.89 -17.60
N ALA A 127 -1.83 11.91 -17.62
CA ALA A 127 -1.47 10.49 -17.63
C ALA A 127 -0.68 10.15 -18.90
N LYS A 128 -1.16 10.60 -20.08
CA LYS A 128 -0.46 10.43 -21.36
C LYS A 128 0.90 11.11 -21.32
N PHE A 129 0.98 12.37 -20.88
CA PHE A 129 2.24 13.10 -20.76
C PHE A 129 3.27 12.32 -19.94
N LEU A 130 2.92 11.86 -18.75
CA LEU A 130 3.85 11.12 -17.88
C LEU A 130 4.32 9.81 -18.53
N SER A 131 3.42 9.07 -19.18
CA SER A 131 3.81 7.88 -19.93
C SER A 131 4.80 8.21 -21.04
N ASP A 132 4.54 9.27 -21.83
CA ASP A 132 5.39 9.69 -22.94
C ASP A 132 6.73 10.29 -22.46
N ALA A 133 6.77 10.87 -21.27
CA ALA A 133 7.96 11.39 -20.61
C ALA A 133 8.88 10.30 -20.02
N GLY A 134 8.47 9.02 -20.05
CA GLY A 134 9.34 7.89 -19.68
C GLY A 134 8.91 7.10 -18.45
N PHE A 135 7.71 7.33 -17.90
CA PHE A 135 7.18 6.49 -16.84
C PHE A 135 6.57 5.20 -17.39
N THR A 136 6.94 4.06 -16.82
CA THR A 136 6.43 2.73 -17.20
C THR A 136 5.13 2.37 -16.48
N GLN A 137 4.92 2.94 -15.29
CA GLN A 137 3.76 2.72 -14.44
C GLN A 137 3.29 4.05 -13.83
N ILE A 138 1.99 4.27 -13.77
CA ILE A 138 1.39 5.49 -13.25
C ILE A 138 0.35 5.17 -12.19
N VAL A 139 0.47 5.82 -11.01
CA VAL A 139 -0.45 5.66 -9.89
C VAL A 139 -1.55 6.70 -10.00
N LEU A 140 -2.75 6.28 -10.37
CA LEU A 140 -3.87 7.18 -10.52
C LEU A 140 -4.35 7.76 -9.19
N ALA A 141 -4.97 8.92 -9.26
CA ALA A 141 -5.66 9.52 -8.11
C ALA A 141 -6.83 8.63 -7.67
N ARG A 142 -7.01 8.52 -6.35
CA ARG A 142 -8.06 7.68 -5.72
C ARG A 142 -9.49 8.15 -6.00
N GLU A 143 -9.64 9.39 -6.43
CA GLU A 143 -10.91 10.08 -6.67
C GLU A 143 -11.52 9.79 -8.03
N LEU A 144 -10.86 9.01 -8.88
CA LEU A 144 -11.35 8.65 -10.20
C LEU A 144 -12.45 7.59 -10.14
N ASN A 145 -13.40 7.70 -11.06
CA ASN A 145 -14.39 6.66 -11.30
C ASN A 145 -13.96 5.72 -12.44
N LEU A 146 -14.66 4.60 -12.60
CA LEU A 146 -14.35 3.58 -13.60
C LEU A 146 -14.27 4.12 -15.04
N ASN A 147 -15.11 5.09 -15.40
CA ASN A 147 -15.09 5.68 -16.74
C ASN A 147 -13.81 6.49 -16.96
N GLN A 148 -13.43 7.33 -15.99
CA GLN A 148 -12.20 8.12 -16.07
C GLN A 148 -10.94 7.22 -16.12
N ILE A 149 -10.94 6.11 -15.36
CA ILE A 149 -9.85 5.12 -15.43
C ILE A 149 -9.76 4.52 -16.83
N ARG A 150 -10.90 4.16 -17.42
CA ARG A 150 -10.98 3.59 -18.79
C ARG A 150 -10.49 4.58 -19.85
N ASP A 151 -10.88 5.87 -19.73
CA ASP A 151 -10.43 6.92 -20.65
C ASP A 151 -8.90 7.10 -20.60
N ILE A 152 -8.33 7.09 -19.38
CA ILE A 152 -6.88 7.13 -19.19
C ILE A 152 -6.21 5.89 -19.79
N ARG A 153 -6.77 4.69 -19.55
CA ARG A 153 -6.23 3.45 -20.12
C ARG A 153 -6.14 3.48 -21.64
N GLN A 154 -7.14 4.05 -22.29
CA GLN A 154 -7.17 4.17 -23.76
C GLN A 154 -6.11 5.13 -24.31
N ALA A 155 -5.69 6.11 -23.54
CA ALA A 155 -4.77 7.16 -23.95
C ALA A 155 -3.30 6.87 -23.64
N THR A 156 -2.98 5.84 -22.86
CA THR A 156 -1.61 5.53 -22.45
C THR A 156 -1.33 4.03 -22.48
N ASP A 157 -0.08 3.70 -22.78
CA ASP A 157 0.44 2.33 -22.73
C ASP A 157 1.11 1.99 -21.38
N ALA A 158 1.27 2.95 -20.45
CA ALA A 158 1.80 2.68 -19.12
C ALA A 158 0.92 1.69 -18.33
N THR A 159 1.54 0.93 -17.42
CA THR A 159 0.79 0.13 -16.46
C THR A 159 -0.03 1.06 -15.56
N ILE A 160 -1.33 0.81 -15.46
CA ILE A 160 -2.24 1.56 -14.60
C ILE A 160 -2.24 0.92 -13.21
N GLU A 161 -1.80 1.70 -12.22
CA GLU A 161 -1.83 1.33 -10.80
C GLU A 161 -2.94 2.09 -10.08
N PHE A 162 -3.74 1.39 -9.27
CA PHE A 162 -4.82 1.98 -8.50
C PHE A 162 -4.85 1.49 -7.06
N PHE A 163 -5.16 2.37 -6.11
CA PHE A 163 -5.30 1.99 -4.70
C PHE A 163 -6.60 1.25 -4.45
N ILE A 164 -6.50 0.03 -3.93
CA ILE A 164 -7.65 -0.84 -3.66
C ILE A 164 -8.03 -0.95 -2.20
N HIS A 165 -7.13 -0.64 -1.26
CA HIS A 165 -7.38 -0.78 0.17
C HIS A 165 -6.59 0.22 1.02
N GLY A 166 -7.16 0.56 2.19
CA GLY A 166 -6.48 1.26 3.27
C GLY A 166 -6.82 2.74 3.38
N ALA A 167 -6.04 3.48 4.14
CA ALA A 167 -6.34 4.85 4.53
C ALA A 167 -6.48 5.81 3.33
N LEU A 168 -7.60 6.55 3.30
CA LEU A 168 -7.80 7.64 2.35
C LEU A 168 -7.26 8.97 2.89
N CYS A 169 -6.60 9.71 2.01
CA CYS A 169 -6.36 11.13 2.19
C CYS A 169 -7.61 11.89 1.71
N VAL A 170 -8.09 12.88 2.49
CA VAL A 170 -9.23 13.71 2.08
C VAL A 170 -8.86 14.66 0.94
N ALA A 171 -7.61 15.14 0.92
CA ALA A 171 -7.10 15.99 -0.15
C ALA A 171 -6.71 15.16 -1.37
N TYR A 172 -6.76 15.77 -2.55
CA TYR A 172 -6.01 15.23 -3.68
C TYR A 172 -4.54 15.07 -3.30
N SER A 173 -3.94 13.94 -3.68
CA SER A 173 -2.54 13.67 -3.35
C SER A 173 -1.62 14.73 -3.97
N GLY A 174 -0.66 15.25 -3.19
CA GLY A 174 0.19 16.36 -3.61
C GLY A 174 -0.45 17.76 -3.48
N GLN A 175 -1.75 17.86 -3.20
CA GLN A 175 -2.53 19.11 -3.15
C GLN A 175 -2.90 19.52 -1.71
N CYS A 176 -2.04 19.20 -0.73
CA CYS A 176 -2.31 19.50 0.67
C CYS A 176 -1.14 20.20 1.34
N ASN A 177 -1.28 21.50 1.59
CA ASN A 177 -0.30 22.35 2.25
C ASN A 177 -0.72 22.76 3.68
N ILE A 178 -1.85 22.22 4.21
CA ILE A 178 -2.38 22.62 5.52
C ILE A 178 -1.38 22.35 6.66
N SER A 179 -0.65 21.22 6.57
CA SER A 179 0.37 20.90 7.57
C SER A 179 1.48 21.95 7.59
N HIS A 180 1.94 22.39 6.42
CA HIS A 180 2.98 23.41 6.30
C HIS A 180 2.46 24.76 6.77
N ALA A 181 1.27 25.15 6.32
CA ALA A 181 0.64 26.41 6.70
C ALA A 181 0.48 26.57 8.22
N GLN A 182 0.17 25.50 8.94
CA GLN A 182 -0.13 25.53 10.37
C GLN A 182 1.06 25.23 11.28
N THR A 183 1.96 24.35 10.85
CA THR A 183 2.99 23.75 11.73
C THR A 183 4.41 23.76 11.16
N GLY A 184 4.60 24.16 9.90
CA GLY A 184 5.88 24.03 9.18
C GLY A 184 6.21 22.62 8.71
N ARG A 185 5.42 21.60 9.10
CA ARG A 185 5.59 20.21 8.65
C ARG A 185 5.04 20.06 7.22
N SER A 186 5.69 19.27 6.38
CA SER A 186 5.23 19.09 5.00
C SER A 186 4.62 17.71 4.75
N ALA A 187 3.35 17.68 4.35
CA ALA A 187 2.69 16.47 3.88
C ALA A 187 3.30 15.96 2.55
N ASN A 188 3.80 16.86 1.70
CA ASN A 188 4.47 16.54 0.44
C ASN A 188 5.89 16.02 0.62
N ARG A 189 6.42 16.12 1.84
CA ARG A 189 7.72 15.57 2.23
C ARG A 189 7.62 14.46 3.29
N GLY A 190 6.42 13.91 3.49
CA GLY A 190 6.20 12.76 4.37
C GLY A 190 5.94 13.08 5.83
N ASP A 191 5.89 14.34 6.21
CA ASP A 191 5.66 14.80 7.59
C ASP A 191 4.30 15.49 7.75
N CYS A 192 3.22 14.73 7.53
CA CYS A 192 1.86 15.22 7.66
C CYS A 192 1.46 15.41 9.13
N SER A 193 0.92 16.58 9.49
CA SER A 193 0.38 16.87 10.84
C SER A 193 -0.98 16.21 11.12
N GLN A 194 -1.62 15.64 10.09
CA GLN A 194 -2.95 15.03 10.16
C GLN A 194 -4.06 15.99 10.63
N ALA A 195 -3.99 17.27 10.27
CA ALA A 195 -5.02 18.27 10.60
C ALA A 195 -6.43 17.83 10.17
N CYS A 196 -6.56 17.03 9.11
CA CYS A 196 -7.83 16.45 8.68
C CYS A 196 -8.45 15.43 9.66
N ARG A 197 -7.71 15.01 10.70
CA ARG A 197 -8.21 14.08 11.75
C ARG A 197 -8.66 14.79 13.02
N LEU A 198 -8.50 16.11 13.08
CA LEU A 198 -8.97 16.91 14.22
C LEU A 198 -10.49 17.06 14.16
N PRO A 199 -11.15 17.28 15.31
CA PRO A 199 -12.57 17.65 15.34
C PRO A 199 -12.73 19.10 14.93
N TYR A 200 -13.82 19.41 14.22
CA TYR A 200 -14.18 20.76 13.78
C TYR A 200 -15.66 21.03 14.03
N THR A 201 -15.98 22.28 14.30
CA THR A 201 -17.34 22.79 14.20
C THR A 201 -17.55 23.41 12.83
N LEU A 202 -18.54 22.94 12.07
CA LEU A 202 -18.93 23.49 10.78
C LEU A 202 -19.98 24.60 10.97
N LYS A 203 -19.70 25.77 10.45
CA LYS A 203 -20.62 26.93 10.47
C LYS A 203 -20.97 27.37 9.04
N ASP A 204 -22.18 27.87 8.85
CA ASP A 204 -22.57 28.50 7.60
C ASP A 204 -22.11 29.98 7.52
N ASP A 205 -22.50 30.70 6.45
CA ASP A 205 -22.17 32.11 6.22
C ASP A 205 -22.73 33.08 7.28
N GLN A 206 -23.73 32.65 8.06
CA GLN A 206 -24.34 33.42 9.14
C GLN A 206 -23.83 33.01 10.54
N GLY A 207 -22.85 32.11 10.58
CA GLY A 207 -22.30 31.59 11.82
C GLY A 207 -23.15 30.52 12.51
N ARG A 208 -24.23 30.02 11.86
CA ARG A 208 -25.08 28.97 12.42
C ARG A 208 -24.33 27.63 12.36
N VAL A 209 -24.43 26.86 13.43
CA VAL A 209 -23.75 25.55 13.52
C VAL A 209 -24.50 24.50 12.70
N VAL A 210 -23.83 23.95 11.69
CA VAL A 210 -24.29 22.83 10.86
C VAL A 210 -23.90 21.49 11.51
N ALA A 211 -22.66 21.40 11.99
CA ALA A 211 -22.17 20.25 12.73
C ALA A 211 -21.24 20.72 13.85
N PHE A 212 -21.37 20.11 15.03
CA PHE A 212 -20.60 20.47 16.21
C PHE A 212 -19.63 19.35 16.59
N ASP A 213 -18.35 19.72 16.72
CA ASP A 213 -17.28 18.85 17.26
C ASP A 213 -17.22 17.48 16.54
N LYS A 214 -17.06 17.51 15.23
CA LYS A 214 -17.00 16.30 14.36
C LYS A 214 -15.70 16.25 13.56
N HIS A 215 -15.24 15.05 13.27
CA HIS A 215 -14.05 14.81 12.44
C HIS A 215 -14.38 14.95 10.93
N LEU A 216 -14.80 16.15 10.52
CA LEU A 216 -15.45 16.45 9.24
C LEU A 216 -14.58 16.18 8.00
N LEU A 217 -13.27 16.19 8.15
CA LEU A 217 -12.31 15.87 7.10
C LEU A 217 -11.72 14.45 7.24
N SER A 218 -12.19 13.66 8.21
CA SER A 218 -11.75 12.28 8.38
C SER A 218 -12.54 11.36 7.48
N MET A 219 -11.85 10.63 6.58
CA MET A 219 -12.45 9.70 5.65
C MET A 219 -12.52 8.29 6.24
N LYS A 220 -13.53 7.50 5.83
CA LYS A 220 -13.52 6.04 5.93
C LYS A 220 -12.33 5.48 5.12
N ASP A 221 -11.95 4.24 5.37
CA ASP A 221 -10.86 3.60 4.65
C ASP A 221 -11.37 3.01 3.32
N ASN A 222 -10.50 3.01 2.30
CA ASN A 222 -10.79 2.46 0.98
C ASN A 222 -10.93 0.93 1.06
N ASP A 223 -11.94 0.39 0.41
CA ASP A 223 -12.12 -1.05 0.19
C ASP A 223 -12.77 -1.28 -1.18
N GLN A 224 -11.99 -1.86 -2.10
CA GLN A 224 -12.40 -2.14 -3.47
C GLN A 224 -12.65 -3.63 -3.71
N THR A 225 -12.82 -4.44 -2.67
CA THR A 225 -13.02 -5.89 -2.79
C THR A 225 -14.12 -6.22 -3.81
N ALA A 226 -15.27 -5.54 -3.72
CA ALA A 226 -16.40 -5.76 -4.62
C ALA A 226 -16.19 -5.20 -6.04
N ASN A 227 -15.18 -4.36 -6.25
CA ASN A 227 -14.95 -3.65 -7.51
C ASN A 227 -13.77 -4.19 -8.31
N LEU A 228 -13.04 -5.21 -7.83
CA LEU A 228 -11.83 -5.71 -8.48
C LEU A 228 -12.05 -6.09 -9.95
N GLY A 229 -13.12 -6.83 -10.23
CA GLY A 229 -13.48 -7.19 -11.60
C GLY A 229 -13.73 -6.00 -12.51
N ALA A 230 -14.46 -4.98 -12.01
CA ALA A 230 -14.74 -3.76 -12.75
C ALA A 230 -13.49 -2.88 -12.96
N LEU A 231 -12.56 -2.88 -12.00
CA LEU A 231 -11.26 -2.20 -12.13
C LEU A 231 -10.38 -2.87 -13.19
N ILE A 232 -10.35 -4.21 -13.24
CA ILE A 232 -9.66 -4.97 -14.30
C ILE A 232 -10.25 -4.59 -15.66
N ASP A 233 -11.58 -4.58 -15.78
CA ASP A 233 -12.29 -4.21 -17.02
C ASP A 233 -12.06 -2.74 -17.43
N ALA A 234 -11.79 -1.87 -16.48
CA ALA A 234 -11.39 -0.50 -16.73
C ALA A 234 -9.90 -0.35 -17.11
N GLY A 235 -9.10 -1.43 -17.01
CA GLY A 235 -7.72 -1.50 -17.43
C GLY A 235 -6.68 -1.31 -16.32
N VAL A 236 -7.08 -1.43 -15.06
CA VAL A 236 -6.13 -1.49 -13.92
C VAL A 236 -5.40 -2.82 -13.97
N GLN A 237 -4.08 -2.77 -13.87
CA GLN A 237 -3.19 -3.95 -13.86
C GLN A 237 -2.41 -4.10 -12.54
N SER A 238 -2.15 -3.01 -11.83
CA SER A 238 -1.46 -3.03 -10.54
C SER A 238 -2.41 -2.57 -9.43
N PHE A 239 -2.64 -3.45 -8.46
CA PHE A 239 -3.61 -3.32 -7.36
C PHE A 239 -2.87 -2.99 -6.08
N LYS A 240 -2.87 -1.71 -5.70
CA LYS A 240 -2.05 -1.20 -4.60
C LYS A 240 -2.80 -1.15 -3.27
N ILE A 241 -2.20 -1.75 -2.25
CA ILE A 241 -2.64 -1.65 -0.85
C ILE A 241 -1.93 -0.47 -0.19
N GLU A 242 -2.65 0.46 0.46
CA GLU A 242 -2.05 1.51 1.31
C GLU A 242 -1.72 0.94 2.67
N GLY A 243 -0.55 1.30 3.23
CA GLY A 243 -0.24 0.84 4.56
C GLY A 243 1.23 0.79 4.98
N ARG A 244 2.13 1.65 4.46
CA ARG A 244 3.56 1.63 4.85
C ARG A 244 3.85 1.83 6.34
N TYR A 245 2.92 2.37 7.12
CA TYR A 245 3.04 2.47 8.59
C TYR A 245 2.33 1.35 9.33
N LYS A 246 1.69 0.44 8.61
CA LYS A 246 0.95 -0.67 9.20
C LYS A 246 1.88 -1.76 9.71
N ASP A 247 1.37 -2.53 10.65
CA ASP A 247 2.07 -3.66 11.27
C ASP A 247 2.02 -4.92 10.39
N MET A 248 2.75 -5.93 10.83
CA MET A 248 2.87 -7.23 10.19
C MET A 248 1.50 -7.90 9.99
N SER A 249 0.62 -7.86 10.99
CA SER A 249 -0.69 -8.51 10.95
C SER A 249 -1.59 -7.91 9.88
N TYR A 250 -1.59 -6.57 9.75
CA TYR A 250 -2.32 -5.89 8.69
C TYR A 250 -1.83 -6.32 7.31
N VAL A 251 -0.52 -6.31 7.09
CA VAL A 251 0.05 -6.62 5.76
C VAL A 251 -0.23 -8.07 5.37
N LYS A 252 0.00 -9.02 6.28
CA LYS A 252 -0.34 -10.44 6.07
C LYS A 252 -1.81 -10.63 5.69
N ASN A 253 -2.70 -10.06 6.50
CA ASN A 253 -4.15 -10.20 6.34
C ASN A 253 -4.66 -9.60 5.04
N ILE A 254 -4.35 -8.33 4.77
CA ILE A 254 -4.91 -7.63 3.61
C ILE A 254 -4.29 -8.15 2.30
N THR A 255 -3.00 -8.51 2.30
CA THR A 255 -2.37 -9.13 1.14
C THR A 255 -3.01 -10.48 0.83
N ALA A 256 -3.22 -11.33 1.85
CA ALA A 256 -3.89 -12.62 1.68
C ALA A 256 -5.32 -12.47 1.17
N HIS A 257 -6.08 -11.51 1.70
CA HIS A 257 -7.45 -11.23 1.25
C HIS A 257 -7.49 -10.90 -0.24
N TYR A 258 -6.74 -9.91 -0.68
CA TYR A 258 -6.75 -9.50 -2.08
C TYR A 258 -6.11 -10.54 -3.00
N ARG A 259 -5.15 -11.33 -2.52
CA ARG A 259 -4.60 -12.46 -3.29
C ARG A 259 -5.68 -13.50 -3.58
N GLN A 260 -6.45 -13.90 -2.59
CA GLN A 260 -7.55 -14.84 -2.79
C GLN A 260 -8.60 -14.30 -3.76
N MET A 261 -8.96 -13.03 -3.64
CA MET A 261 -9.94 -12.41 -4.54
C MET A 261 -9.45 -12.33 -5.99
N LEU A 262 -8.19 -11.92 -6.20
CA LEU A 262 -7.61 -11.86 -7.54
C LEU A 262 -7.43 -13.25 -8.16
N ASP A 263 -7.04 -14.25 -7.37
CA ASP A 263 -6.91 -15.63 -7.85
C ASP A 263 -8.24 -16.20 -8.30
N ALA A 264 -9.29 -15.98 -7.52
CA ALA A 264 -10.64 -16.39 -7.92
C ALA A 264 -11.07 -15.76 -9.25
N ILE A 265 -10.74 -14.48 -9.47
CA ILE A 265 -11.02 -13.80 -10.75
C ILE A 265 -10.18 -14.37 -11.89
N ILE A 266 -8.89 -14.67 -11.65
CA ILE A 266 -7.99 -15.26 -12.64
C ILE A 266 -8.50 -16.65 -13.07
N GLU A 267 -8.93 -17.46 -12.11
CA GLU A 267 -9.45 -18.80 -12.36
C GLU A 267 -10.82 -18.77 -13.10
N ASP A 268 -11.72 -17.86 -12.71
CA ASP A 268 -13.06 -17.75 -13.31
C ASP A 268 -13.01 -17.22 -14.76
N ARG A 269 -12.20 -16.20 -15.02
CA ARG A 269 -12.22 -15.54 -16.34
C ARG A 269 -11.36 -16.21 -17.39
N GLY A 270 -10.33 -16.96 -17.01
CA GLY A 270 -9.29 -17.46 -17.92
C GLY A 270 -8.52 -16.32 -18.63
N GLY A 271 -7.39 -16.63 -19.23
CA GLY A 271 -6.58 -15.66 -19.99
C GLY A 271 -5.93 -14.54 -19.15
N LEU A 272 -6.13 -14.51 -17.84
CA LEU A 272 -5.43 -13.65 -16.89
C LEU A 272 -4.38 -14.48 -16.15
N ALA A 273 -3.31 -13.81 -15.69
CA ALA A 273 -2.23 -14.44 -14.95
C ALA A 273 -1.71 -13.52 -13.82
N ARG A 274 -1.10 -14.12 -12.82
CA ARG A 274 -0.31 -13.37 -11.84
C ARG A 274 0.95 -12.82 -12.49
N SER A 275 1.45 -11.71 -11.99
CA SER A 275 2.73 -11.16 -12.48
C SER A 275 3.96 -11.76 -11.80
N SER A 276 3.78 -12.69 -10.85
CA SER A 276 4.85 -13.43 -10.18
C SER A 276 4.50 -14.91 -10.03
N ALA A 277 5.50 -15.77 -9.78
CA ALA A 277 5.34 -17.22 -9.70
C ALA A 277 4.95 -17.70 -8.29
N GLY A 278 4.39 -18.89 -8.23
CA GLY A 278 4.04 -19.60 -7.02
C GLY A 278 2.63 -19.34 -6.50
N ARG A 279 2.03 -20.39 -5.95
CA ARG A 279 0.74 -20.36 -5.27
C ARG A 279 0.94 -20.20 -3.78
N THR A 280 0.07 -19.45 -3.14
CA THR A 280 0.09 -19.24 -1.68
C THR A 280 -1.07 -20.02 -1.05
N GLU A 281 -0.74 -20.83 -0.06
CA GLU A 281 -1.70 -21.41 0.88
C GLU A 281 -1.71 -20.58 2.15
N HIS A 282 -2.90 -20.22 2.64
CA HIS A 282 -3.07 -19.44 3.86
C HIS A 282 -3.62 -20.34 4.96
N PHE A 283 -3.01 -20.30 6.16
CA PHE A 283 -3.41 -21.08 7.33
C PHE A 283 -4.32 -20.31 8.28
N PHE A 284 -4.97 -19.28 7.80
CA PHE A 284 -5.96 -18.47 8.49
C PHE A 284 -7.00 -17.96 7.48
N ILE A 285 -8.13 -17.47 7.98
CA ILE A 285 -9.16 -16.84 7.16
C ILE A 285 -8.90 -15.34 7.12
N PRO A 286 -8.51 -14.76 5.97
CA PRO A 286 -8.33 -13.32 5.84
C PRO A 286 -9.66 -12.56 6.00
N SER A 287 -9.61 -11.40 6.66
CA SER A 287 -10.78 -10.54 6.86
C SER A 287 -10.36 -9.07 6.94
N THR A 288 -10.88 -8.23 6.05
CA THR A 288 -10.60 -6.79 6.04
C THR A 288 -11.07 -6.11 7.34
N ASP A 289 -12.09 -6.66 7.99
CA ASP A 289 -12.69 -6.08 9.20
C ASP A 289 -11.93 -6.35 10.50
N LYS A 290 -10.99 -7.33 10.49
CA LYS A 290 -10.21 -7.68 11.70
C LYS A 290 -8.96 -6.83 11.91
N THR A 291 -8.62 -5.97 10.97
CA THR A 291 -7.49 -5.04 11.05
C THR A 291 -7.97 -3.59 10.98
N PHE A 292 -7.11 -2.66 11.36
CA PHE A 292 -7.48 -1.25 11.52
C PHE A 292 -8.15 -0.64 10.28
N HIS A 293 -9.38 -0.16 10.44
CA HIS A 293 -10.10 0.70 9.50
C HIS A 293 -11.06 1.66 10.25
N ARG A 294 -11.55 2.71 9.57
CA ARG A 294 -12.50 3.72 10.08
C ARG A 294 -13.90 3.57 9.49
N GLY A 295 -14.30 2.33 9.24
CA GLY A 295 -15.38 1.99 8.32
C GLY A 295 -14.85 1.93 6.89
N SER A 296 -15.58 1.27 6.00
CA SER A 296 -15.18 1.00 4.62
C SER A 296 -15.99 1.81 3.62
N THR A 297 -15.35 2.20 2.51
CA THR A 297 -15.97 2.90 1.38
C THR A 297 -15.29 2.52 0.07
N ASP A 298 -16.07 2.43 -1.01
CA ASP A 298 -15.56 2.36 -2.39
C ASP A 298 -15.21 3.75 -2.96
N TYR A 299 -15.31 4.77 -2.13
CA TYR A 299 -15.00 6.17 -2.39
C TYR A 299 -15.80 6.72 -3.58
N PHE A 300 -15.15 6.97 -4.73
CA PHE A 300 -15.80 7.52 -5.93
C PHE A 300 -15.80 6.56 -7.12
N VAL A 301 -15.35 5.33 -6.95
CA VAL A 301 -15.16 4.38 -8.07
C VAL A 301 -16.44 4.15 -8.85
N ASN A 302 -17.56 3.93 -8.17
CA ASN A 302 -18.87 3.72 -8.84
C ASN A 302 -19.62 5.04 -9.01
N ALA A 303 -19.78 5.80 -7.92
CA ALA A 303 -20.53 7.05 -7.91
C ALA A 303 -20.14 7.92 -6.72
N ARG A 304 -20.57 9.18 -6.75
CA ARG A 304 -20.45 10.08 -5.60
C ARG A 304 -21.44 9.67 -4.51
N LYS A 305 -20.93 9.49 -3.29
CA LYS A 305 -21.70 9.15 -2.09
C LYS A 305 -21.55 10.25 -1.03
N ASP A 306 -22.56 10.41 -0.19
CA ASP A 306 -22.56 11.34 0.95
C ASP A 306 -21.91 10.72 2.21
N ASP A 307 -21.96 9.39 2.35
CA ASP A 307 -21.47 8.62 3.48
C ASP A 307 -20.05 8.08 3.27
N ILE A 308 -19.10 8.95 2.94
CA ILE A 308 -17.67 8.58 2.79
C ILE A 308 -16.79 9.06 3.96
N GLY A 309 -17.37 9.81 4.89
CA GLY A 309 -16.68 10.39 6.04
C GLY A 309 -16.79 9.51 7.29
N ALA A 310 -15.72 9.51 8.09
CA ALA A 310 -15.67 8.92 9.44
C ALA A 310 -15.80 10.06 10.46
N PHE A 311 -17.00 10.67 10.54
CA PHE A 311 -17.21 11.93 11.25
C PHE A 311 -17.29 11.78 12.77
N ASP A 312 -17.66 10.59 13.28
CA ASP A 312 -17.85 10.37 14.71
C ASP A 312 -16.55 10.03 15.43
N SER A 313 -15.66 9.27 14.77
CA SER A 313 -14.37 8.91 15.35
C SER A 313 -13.34 8.56 14.27
N PRO A 314 -12.08 9.01 14.41
CA PRO A 314 -10.98 8.56 13.54
C PRO A 314 -10.33 7.28 14.07
N LYS A 315 -10.85 6.69 15.16
CA LYS A 315 -10.32 5.48 15.80
C LYS A 315 -10.92 4.23 15.15
N PHE A 316 -10.24 3.11 15.33
CA PHE A 316 -10.76 1.80 14.97
C PHE A 316 -11.70 1.30 16.05
N ILE A 317 -12.97 1.16 15.71
CA ILE A 317 -13.99 0.64 16.60
C ILE A 317 -14.00 -0.90 16.56
N GLY A 318 -13.67 -1.50 15.41
CA GLY A 318 -13.74 -2.94 15.21
C GLY A 318 -15.14 -3.43 14.85
N LEU A 319 -15.30 -4.76 14.90
CA LEU A 319 -16.56 -5.42 14.59
C LEU A 319 -17.51 -5.40 15.79
N PRO A 320 -18.81 -5.14 15.61
CA PRO A 320 -19.80 -5.39 16.64
C PRO A 320 -19.88 -6.91 16.88
N VAL A 321 -19.63 -7.32 18.12
CA VAL A 321 -19.65 -8.74 18.54
C VAL A 321 -20.75 -9.04 19.54
N GLY A 322 -21.52 -8.05 19.98
CA GLY A 322 -22.61 -8.25 20.90
C GLY A 322 -23.05 -6.99 21.63
N GLU A 323 -23.58 -7.16 22.81
CA GLU A 323 -24.16 -6.12 23.68
C GLU A 323 -23.69 -6.23 25.11
N VAL A 324 -23.59 -5.09 25.78
CA VAL A 324 -23.31 -5.02 27.23
C VAL A 324 -24.61 -5.16 28.00
N LEU A 325 -24.76 -6.21 28.78
CA LEU A 325 -25.94 -6.43 29.61
C LEU A 325 -25.82 -5.70 30.94
N LYS A 326 -24.64 -5.74 31.57
CA LYS A 326 -24.40 -5.17 32.90
C LYS A 326 -22.96 -4.72 33.05
N VAL A 327 -22.74 -3.62 33.73
CA VAL A 327 -21.42 -3.13 34.14
C VAL A 327 -21.35 -3.09 35.67
N THR A 328 -20.29 -3.65 36.23
CA THR A 328 -19.96 -3.58 37.66
C THR A 328 -18.62 -2.88 37.88
N LYS A 329 -18.14 -2.81 39.10
CA LYS A 329 -16.81 -2.26 39.39
C LYS A 329 -15.66 -3.13 38.87
N GLU A 330 -15.89 -4.42 38.66
CA GLU A 330 -14.85 -5.42 38.41
C GLU A 330 -15.02 -6.09 37.06
N TYR A 331 -16.26 -6.24 36.59
CA TYR A 331 -16.55 -6.99 35.35
C TYR A 331 -17.73 -6.43 34.56
N LEU A 332 -17.83 -6.87 33.31
CA LEU A 332 -19.00 -6.68 32.45
C LEU A 332 -19.65 -8.05 32.17
N ASP A 333 -20.98 -8.13 32.26
CA ASP A 333 -21.75 -9.22 31.66
C ASP A 333 -22.19 -8.81 30.28
N VAL A 334 -21.91 -9.66 29.27
CA VAL A 334 -22.15 -9.38 27.86
C VAL A 334 -22.86 -10.55 27.18
N GLU A 335 -23.66 -10.25 26.18
CA GLU A 335 -24.22 -11.25 25.24
C GLU A 335 -23.57 -11.05 23.88
N VAL A 336 -23.06 -12.12 23.25
CA VAL A 336 -22.22 -12.01 22.05
C VAL A 336 -22.63 -13.00 20.99
N THR A 337 -22.35 -12.65 19.73
CA THR A 337 -22.59 -13.48 18.56
C THR A 337 -21.39 -14.35 18.18
N GLU A 338 -20.20 -14.01 18.71
CA GLU A 338 -18.96 -14.75 18.49
C GLU A 338 -18.24 -15.01 19.81
N PRO A 339 -17.54 -16.14 19.98
CA PRO A 339 -16.77 -16.42 21.19
C PRO A 339 -15.74 -15.34 21.50
N LEU A 340 -15.64 -14.97 22.77
CA LEU A 340 -14.59 -14.09 23.29
C LEU A 340 -13.44 -14.89 23.87
N ALA A 341 -12.25 -14.32 23.87
CA ALA A 341 -11.04 -14.90 24.43
C ALA A 341 -10.31 -13.93 25.38
N ASN A 342 -9.51 -14.50 26.29
CA ASN A 342 -8.59 -13.72 27.09
C ASN A 342 -7.62 -12.97 26.16
N GLY A 343 -7.40 -11.70 26.42
CA GLY A 343 -6.56 -10.84 25.60
C GLY A 343 -7.29 -10.12 24.47
N ASP A 344 -8.57 -10.36 24.23
CA ASP A 344 -9.35 -9.59 23.25
C ASP A 344 -9.37 -8.09 23.60
N GLY A 345 -9.27 -7.25 22.59
CA GLY A 345 -9.51 -5.82 22.70
C GLY A 345 -10.98 -5.52 22.46
N LEU A 346 -11.66 -5.00 23.47
CA LEU A 346 -13.09 -4.70 23.43
C LEU A 346 -13.33 -3.22 23.64
N ASN A 347 -14.42 -2.69 23.10
CA ASN A 347 -14.82 -1.31 23.35
C ASN A 347 -16.32 -1.10 23.22
N VAL A 348 -16.77 0.01 23.81
CA VAL A 348 -18.15 0.50 23.74
C VAL A 348 -18.12 1.98 23.36
N MET A 349 -19.03 2.41 22.50
CA MET A 349 -19.19 3.83 22.16
C MET A 349 -20.03 4.50 23.24
N ILE A 350 -19.44 5.42 24.01
CA ILE A 350 -20.10 6.18 25.06
C ILE A 350 -20.03 7.68 24.73
N LYS A 351 -21.16 8.33 24.52
CA LYS A 351 -21.24 9.77 24.19
C LYS A 351 -20.29 10.23 23.07
N ARG A 352 -20.14 9.44 22.01
CA ARG A 352 -19.23 9.63 20.87
C ARG A 352 -17.74 9.37 21.16
N GLU A 353 -17.39 8.88 22.34
CA GLU A 353 -16.04 8.44 22.64
C GLU A 353 -15.96 6.92 22.62
N VAL A 354 -14.89 6.38 22.04
CA VAL A 354 -14.59 4.96 22.07
C VAL A 354 -13.89 4.65 23.37
N VAL A 355 -14.59 3.98 24.28
CA VAL A 355 -14.06 3.53 25.57
C VAL A 355 -13.62 2.08 25.43
N GLY A 356 -12.31 1.85 25.30
CA GLY A 356 -11.72 0.55 25.07
C GLY A 356 -11.06 -0.04 26.31
N PHE A 357 -10.99 -1.38 26.35
CA PHE A 357 -10.29 -2.15 27.38
C PHE A 357 -9.79 -3.49 26.83
N ARG A 358 -8.81 -4.07 27.51
CA ARG A 358 -8.37 -5.44 27.27
C ARG A 358 -9.14 -6.40 28.19
N ALA A 359 -9.66 -7.47 27.62
CA ALA A 359 -10.24 -8.57 28.41
C ALA A 359 -9.10 -9.38 29.04
N ASN A 360 -8.95 -9.25 30.38
CA ASN A 360 -7.96 -10.04 31.12
C ASN A 360 -8.44 -11.48 31.29
N THR A 361 -9.67 -11.62 31.77
CA THR A 361 -10.32 -12.91 31.98
C THR A 361 -11.68 -12.89 31.30
N VAL A 362 -12.01 -13.98 30.61
CA VAL A 362 -13.28 -14.18 29.93
C VAL A 362 -13.83 -15.52 30.39
N GLU A 363 -15.02 -15.53 31.01
CA GLU A 363 -15.71 -16.72 31.46
C GLU A 363 -17.06 -16.85 30.76
N LYS A 364 -17.34 -18.04 30.21
CA LYS A 364 -18.63 -18.34 29.60
C LYS A 364 -19.65 -18.63 30.69
N THR A 365 -20.74 -17.85 30.76
CA THR A 365 -21.80 -17.95 31.77
C THR A 365 -23.12 -18.50 31.23
N GLY A 366 -23.24 -18.64 29.89
CA GLY A 366 -24.40 -19.16 29.18
C GLY A 366 -24.07 -19.48 27.73
N GLU A 367 -25.07 -19.80 26.91
CA GLU A 367 -24.83 -20.18 25.51
C GLU A 367 -24.08 -19.10 24.76
N ASN A 368 -24.55 -17.85 24.82
CA ASN A 368 -23.95 -16.67 24.18
C ASN A 368 -23.57 -15.61 25.20
N ARG A 369 -23.50 -15.95 26.47
CA ARG A 369 -23.23 -15.00 27.56
C ARG A 369 -21.87 -15.22 28.16
N TYR A 370 -21.19 -14.12 28.39
CA TYR A 370 -19.86 -14.10 28.97
C TYR A 370 -19.75 -13.05 30.04
N ARG A 371 -18.89 -13.34 31.02
CA ARG A 371 -18.40 -12.39 32.01
C ARG A 371 -16.97 -12.03 31.66
N VAL A 372 -16.72 -10.73 31.56
CA VAL A 372 -15.42 -10.20 31.12
C VAL A 372 -14.84 -9.29 32.20
N TRP A 373 -13.66 -9.64 32.69
CA TRP A 373 -12.88 -8.81 33.63
C TRP A 373 -11.82 -8.05 32.82
N PRO A 374 -11.91 -6.71 32.72
CA PRO A 374 -10.85 -5.89 32.13
C PRO A 374 -9.56 -5.95 32.95
N ASN A 375 -8.40 -5.68 32.29
CA ASN A 375 -7.15 -5.42 33.03
C ASN A 375 -7.32 -4.23 33.99
N GLU A 376 -8.02 -3.21 33.54
CA GLU A 376 -8.40 -2.02 34.30
C GLU A 376 -9.78 -1.59 33.78
N MET A 377 -10.70 -1.34 34.72
CA MET A 377 -12.05 -0.88 34.39
C MET A 377 -12.00 0.60 34.00
N PRO A 378 -12.30 0.98 32.74
CA PRO A 378 -12.31 2.37 32.37
C PRO A 378 -13.34 3.19 33.13
N ALA A 379 -12.95 4.35 33.65
CA ALA A 379 -13.81 5.18 34.50
C ALA A 379 -15.15 5.56 33.84
N ASP A 380 -15.16 5.71 32.53
CA ASP A 380 -16.36 6.08 31.75
C ASP A 380 -17.25 4.87 31.42
N MET A 381 -16.80 3.62 31.65
CA MET A 381 -17.56 2.42 31.31
C MET A 381 -18.92 2.35 32.07
N TYR A 382 -19.00 2.93 33.26
CA TYR A 382 -20.28 3.03 34.01
C TYR A 382 -21.34 3.88 33.33
N LYS A 383 -20.96 4.69 32.35
CA LYS A 383 -21.88 5.51 31.54
C LYS A 383 -22.45 4.72 30.36
N ALA A 384 -22.01 3.48 30.15
CA ALA A 384 -22.56 2.61 29.11
C ALA A 384 -24.03 2.30 29.45
N ARG A 385 -24.90 2.43 28.46
CA ARG A 385 -26.31 2.07 28.60
C ARG A 385 -26.43 0.55 28.50
N PRO A 386 -27.43 -0.06 29.20
CA PRO A 386 -27.79 -1.45 28.90
C PRO A 386 -28.06 -1.62 27.39
N ASN A 387 -27.64 -2.75 26.84
CA ASN A 387 -27.71 -3.09 25.43
C ASN A 387 -26.86 -2.15 24.49
N ALA A 388 -25.87 -1.45 25.07
CA ALA A 388 -24.88 -0.76 24.26
C ALA A 388 -24.07 -1.76 23.46
N ALA A 389 -23.84 -1.46 22.16
CA ALA A 389 -23.07 -2.33 21.28
C ALA A 389 -21.64 -2.54 21.82
N LEU A 390 -21.26 -3.81 21.97
CA LEU A 390 -19.91 -4.25 22.28
C LEU A 390 -19.19 -4.54 20.99
N ASN A 391 -18.04 -3.88 20.79
CA ASN A 391 -17.21 -4.10 19.60
C ASN A 391 -15.89 -4.75 19.99
N ARG A 392 -15.33 -5.58 19.08
CA ARG A 392 -14.02 -6.19 19.21
C ARG A 392 -13.08 -5.56 18.17
N ASN A 393 -12.11 -4.78 18.64
CA ASN A 393 -11.08 -4.16 17.80
C ASN A 393 -9.76 -4.94 17.80
N LEU A 394 -9.66 -6.01 18.58
CA LEU A 394 -8.57 -6.96 18.54
C LEU A 394 -9.07 -8.36 18.87
N ASP A 395 -9.02 -9.26 17.91
CA ASP A 395 -9.23 -10.69 18.07
C ASP A 395 -7.89 -11.33 18.44
N HIS A 396 -7.70 -11.66 19.70
CA HIS A 396 -6.42 -12.15 20.22
C HIS A 396 -6.01 -13.48 19.58
N ASN A 397 -6.93 -14.44 19.49
CA ASN A 397 -6.63 -15.77 18.95
C ASN A 397 -6.26 -15.70 17.46
N TRP A 398 -6.98 -14.92 16.70
CA TRP A 398 -6.70 -14.68 15.28
C TRP A 398 -5.34 -13.97 15.09
N GLN A 399 -5.03 -12.98 15.93
CA GLN A 399 -3.73 -12.31 15.90
C GLN A 399 -2.58 -13.27 16.23
N GLN A 400 -2.77 -14.16 17.24
CA GLN A 400 -1.79 -15.18 17.57
C GLN A 400 -1.56 -16.17 16.42
N ALA A 401 -2.60 -16.51 15.65
CA ALA A 401 -2.45 -17.33 14.46
C ALA A 401 -1.59 -16.63 13.39
N LEU A 402 -1.75 -15.31 13.21
CA LEU A 402 -0.92 -14.53 12.27
C LEU A 402 0.53 -14.36 12.72
N MET A 403 0.82 -14.42 14.03
CA MET A 403 2.20 -14.34 14.55
C MET A 403 3.01 -15.60 14.27
N LYS A 404 2.36 -16.72 14.00
CA LYS A 404 2.98 -17.97 13.57
C LYS A 404 3.20 -17.96 12.04
N THR A 405 3.73 -19.06 11.50
CA THR A 405 3.71 -19.30 10.05
C THR A 405 2.26 -19.36 9.59
N SER A 406 1.80 -18.29 8.92
CA SER A 406 0.40 -18.10 8.55
C SER A 406 0.14 -18.30 7.06
N SER A 407 1.20 -18.49 6.27
CA SER A 407 1.11 -18.83 4.85
C SER A 407 2.34 -19.62 4.40
N GLU A 408 2.17 -20.32 3.30
CA GLU A 408 3.27 -20.93 2.55
C GLU A 408 3.08 -20.61 1.05
N ARG A 409 4.15 -20.12 0.42
CA ARG A 409 4.17 -19.87 -1.02
C ARG A 409 5.14 -20.79 -1.69
N ARG A 410 4.67 -21.57 -2.68
CA ARG A 410 5.48 -22.53 -3.42
C ARG A 410 5.25 -22.43 -4.91
N ILE A 411 6.31 -22.70 -5.69
CA ILE A 411 6.33 -22.68 -7.15
C ILE A 411 6.16 -24.13 -7.65
N ALA A 412 5.27 -24.33 -8.61
CA ALA A 412 5.07 -25.61 -9.24
C ALA A 412 6.26 -25.97 -10.14
N VAL A 413 6.72 -27.21 -10.04
CA VAL A 413 7.81 -27.74 -10.85
C VAL A 413 7.39 -29.08 -11.47
N ASP A 414 7.57 -29.20 -12.78
CA ASP A 414 7.53 -30.49 -13.49
C ASP A 414 8.90 -31.09 -13.45
N ILE A 415 8.97 -32.38 -13.10
CA ILE A 415 10.22 -33.11 -12.88
C ILE A 415 10.29 -34.26 -13.89
N GLU A 416 11.38 -34.33 -14.62
CA GLU A 416 11.69 -35.45 -15.50
C GLU A 416 13.02 -36.11 -15.08
N LEU A 417 12.96 -37.37 -14.69
CA LEU A 417 14.12 -38.21 -14.40
C LEU A 417 14.32 -39.19 -15.55
N GLY A 418 15.39 -39.01 -16.31
CA GLY A 418 15.84 -39.87 -17.38
C GLY A 418 17.19 -40.48 -17.09
N GLY A 419 17.64 -41.36 -17.99
CA GLY A 419 18.99 -41.91 -17.94
C GLY A 419 19.07 -43.40 -18.25
N TRP A 420 20.27 -43.94 -18.05
CA TRP A 420 20.64 -45.33 -18.25
C TRP A 420 21.69 -45.74 -17.20
N GLU A 421 22.19 -46.96 -17.26
CA GLU A 421 23.11 -47.54 -16.24
C GLU A 421 24.36 -46.70 -15.95
N GLU A 422 24.79 -45.83 -16.87
CA GLU A 422 26.02 -45.03 -16.72
C GLU A 422 25.73 -43.56 -16.39
N GLN A 423 24.48 -43.13 -16.51
CA GLN A 423 24.14 -41.69 -16.34
C GLN A 423 22.69 -41.49 -15.92
N LEU A 424 22.46 -40.59 -14.96
CA LEU A 424 21.14 -40.04 -14.61
C LEU A 424 21.03 -38.59 -15.07
N ILE A 425 19.86 -38.22 -15.55
CA ILE A 425 19.53 -36.88 -16.00
C ILE A 425 18.25 -36.41 -15.27
N LEU A 426 18.35 -35.36 -14.48
CA LEU A 426 17.22 -34.77 -13.77
C LEU A 426 16.95 -33.38 -14.32
N THR A 427 15.77 -33.19 -14.93
CA THR A 427 15.29 -31.90 -15.41
C THR A 427 14.18 -31.41 -14.50
N MET A 428 14.28 -30.16 -14.07
CA MET A 428 13.23 -29.46 -13.31
C MET A 428 12.81 -28.20 -14.07
N THR A 429 11.51 -28.10 -14.38
CA THR A 429 10.94 -26.96 -15.11
C THR A 429 9.85 -26.30 -14.29
N CYS A 430 10.04 -25.01 -13.97
CA CYS A 430 9.05 -24.21 -13.24
C CYS A 430 7.83 -23.84 -14.10
N GLU A 431 6.73 -23.52 -13.45
CA GLU A 431 5.47 -23.09 -14.08
C GLU A 431 5.63 -21.87 -15.00
N ASP A 432 6.64 -21.05 -14.80
CA ASP A 432 7.00 -19.86 -15.61
C ASP A 432 8.04 -20.18 -16.71
N GLY A 433 8.35 -21.46 -16.93
CA GLY A 433 9.21 -21.93 -18.02
C GLY A 433 10.72 -21.90 -17.73
N ILE A 434 11.16 -21.49 -16.54
CA ILE A 434 12.57 -21.58 -16.15
C ILE A 434 12.91 -23.03 -15.88
N SER A 435 13.95 -23.56 -16.55
CA SER A 435 14.32 -24.97 -16.53
C SER A 435 15.81 -25.15 -16.30
N VAL A 436 16.16 -26.22 -15.59
CA VAL A 436 17.55 -26.69 -15.44
C VAL A 436 17.61 -28.19 -15.68
N THR A 437 18.72 -28.64 -16.20
CA THR A 437 19.05 -30.09 -16.36
C THR A 437 20.35 -30.34 -15.65
N HIS A 438 20.34 -31.31 -14.73
CA HIS A 438 21.50 -31.77 -14.00
C HIS A 438 21.81 -33.22 -14.40
N THR A 439 23.05 -33.49 -14.67
CA THR A 439 23.54 -34.82 -15.10
C THR A 439 24.45 -35.38 -14.03
N LEU A 440 24.23 -36.63 -13.68
CA LEU A 440 25.04 -37.37 -12.73
C LEU A 440 25.61 -38.63 -13.39
N ASP A 441 26.90 -38.64 -13.64
CA ASP A 441 27.61 -39.82 -14.16
C ASP A 441 27.87 -40.82 -13.04
N GLY A 442 27.70 -42.12 -13.32
CA GLY A 442 27.88 -43.16 -12.35
C GLY A 442 27.60 -44.55 -12.94
N MET A 443 27.76 -45.58 -12.13
CA MET A 443 27.35 -46.97 -12.50
C MET A 443 26.15 -47.35 -11.61
N PHE A 444 24.98 -47.53 -12.22
CA PHE A 444 23.72 -47.81 -11.54
C PHE A 444 23.26 -49.24 -11.89
N GLU A 445 23.02 -50.05 -10.90
CA GLU A 445 22.55 -51.42 -11.09
C GLU A 445 21.07 -51.47 -11.48
N VAL A 446 20.71 -52.41 -12.33
CA VAL A 446 19.28 -52.67 -12.63
C VAL A 446 18.60 -53.22 -11.39
N ALA A 447 17.45 -52.72 -11.06
CA ALA A 447 16.70 -53.09 -9.86
C ALA A 447 16.04 -54.47 -10.01
N ASN A 448 16.09 -55.28 -8.97
CA ASN A 448 15.44 -56.59 -8.93
C ASN A 448 13.89 -56.50 -9.00
N ASN A 449 13.31 -55.38 -8.62
CA ASN A 449 11.87 -55.10 -8.69
C ASN A 449 11.65 -53.75 -9.33
N ALA A 450 11.31 -53.75 -10.60
CA ALA A 450 11.14 -52.54 -11.42
C ALA A 450 10.07 -51.60 -10.89
N GLU A 451 8.89 -52.11 -10.54
CA GLU A 451 7.76 -51.29 -10.07
C GLU A 451 8.09 -50.59 -8.74
N LYS A 452 8.67 -51.33 -7.79
CA LYS A 452 9.09 -50.79 -6.51
C LYS A 452 10.20 -49.73 -6.67
N ALA A 453 11.15 -49.96 -7.56
CA ALA A 453 12.22 -49.00 -7.84
C ALA A 453 11.67 -47.71 -8.45
N LEU A 454 10.83 -47.76 -9.48
CA LEU A 454 10.23 -46.62 -10.13
C LEU A 454 9.37 -45.78 -9.16
N ASN A 455 8.56 -46.43 -8.30
CA ASN A 455 7.78 -45.74 -7.29
C ASN A 455 8.68 -45.05 -6.25
N SER A 456 9.75 -45.71 -5.80
CA SER A 456 10.73 -45.12 -4.88
C SER A 456 11.43 -43.88 -5.47
N LEU A 457 11.75 -43.92 -6.76
CA LEU A 457 12.35 -42.79 -7.48
C LEU A 457 11.38 -41.62 -7.58
N LYS A 458 10.11 -41.87 -7.99
CA LYS A 458 9.06 -40.83 -8.01
C LYS A 458 8.90 -40.18 -6.65
N ASP A 459 8.72 -40.97 -5.59
CA ASP A 459 8.58 -40.48 -4.22
C ASP A 459 9.83 -39.72 -3.76
N GLY A 460 11.00 -40.16 -4.20
CA GLY A 460 12.28 -39.57 -3.86
C GLY A 460 12.47 -38.18 -4.46
N VAL A 461 12.21 -37.99 -5.76
CA VAL A 461 12.36 -36.70 -6.44
C VAL A 461 11.23 -35.70 -6.06
N ALA A 462 10.05 -36.22 -5.63
CA ALA A 462 8.93 -35.40 -5.17
C ALA A 462 9.22 -34.65 -3.85
N LYS A 463 10.20 -35.08 -3.06
CA LYS A 463 10.47 -34.53 -1.70
C LYS A 463 11.18 -33.19 -1.72
N LEU A 464 10.46 -32.13 -2.16
CA LEU A 464 10.96 -30.77 -2.25
C LEU A 464 10.63 -29.90 -1.01
N GLY A 465 10.15 -30.49 0.09
CA GLY A 465 9.56 -29.81 1.23
C GLY A 465 10.41 -28.77 1.96
N GLN A 466 11.74 -28.74 1.77
CA GLN A 466 12.63 -27.72 2.33
C GLN A 466 13.00 -26.62 1.32
N THR A 467 12.38 -26.63 0.14
CA THR A 467 12.57 -25.65 -0.93
C THR A 467 11.32 -24.80 -1.13
N ILE A 468 11.40 -23.81 -2.00
CA ILE A 468 10.23 -23.03 -2.42
C ILE A 468 9.40 -23.75 -3.50
N TYR A 469 9.72 -24.99 -3.83
CA TYR A 469 9.11 -25.75 -4.91
C TYR A 469 8.19 -26.87 -4.40
N TYR A 470 7.24 -27.25 -5.24
CA TYR A 470 6.50 -28.51 -5.10
C TYR A 470 6.38 -29.19 -6.45
N ALA A 471 6.44 -30.52 -6.46
CA ALA A 471 6.29 -31.30 -7.67
C ALA A 471 4.85 -31.28 -8.15
N ARG A 472 4.61 -30.80 -9.39
CA ARG A 472 3.31 -30.77 -10.05
C ARG A 472 3.09 -32.01 -10.89
N ASP A 473 4.10 -32.37 -11.70
CA ASP A 473 4.13 -33.59 -12.51
C ASP A 473 5.50 -34.26 -12.37
N ILE A 474 5.53 -35.60 -12.42
CA ILE A 474 6.76 -36.35 -12.29
C ILE A 474 6.77 -37.45 -13.34
N GLN A 475 7.71 -37.39 -14.26
CA GLN A 475 7.97 -38.38 -15.28
C GLN A 475 9.30 -39.11 -15.02
N VAL A 476 9.26 -40.43 -15.07
CA VAL A 476 10.48 -41.25 -14.94
C VAL A 476 10.67 -42.05 -16.23
N ASN A 477 11.64 -41.63 -17.03
CA ASN A 477 11.95 -42.11 -18.38
C ASN A 477 13.33 -42.76 -18.42
N LEU A 478 13.52 -43.81 -17.62
CA LEU A 478 14.77 -44.58 -17.58
C LEU A 478 14.75 -45.71 -18.63
N ALA A 479 15.89 -46.01 -19.22
CA ALA A 479 16.02 -47.12 -20.16
C ALA A 479 15.70 -48.48 -19.49
N ASP A 480 16.17 -48.64 -18.24
CA ASP A 480 15.88 -49.78 -17.37
C ASP A 480 15.51 -49.26 -15.97
N ALA A 481 14.78 -50.04 -15.17
CA ALA A 481 14.49 -49.69 -13.80
C ALA A 481 15.76 -49.80 -12.95
N LEU A 482 16.38 -48.69 -12.60
CA LEU A 482 17.64 -48.61 -11.90
C LEU A 482 17.45 -48.58 -10.37
N PHE A 483 18.37 -49.19 -9.64
CA PHE A 483 18.51 -49.05 -8.20
C PHE A 483 19.39 -47.82 -7.90
N ILE A 484 18.80 -46.79 -7.30
CA ILE A 484 19.49 -45.56 -6.89
C ILE A 484 19.42 -45.46 -5.36
N PRO A 485 20.57 -45.42 -4.65
CA PRO A 485 20.56 -45.18 -3.21
C PRO A 485 19.86 -43.87 -2.82
N ASN A 486 19.03 -43.93 -1.79
CA ASN A 486 18.25 -42.75 -1.34
C ASN A 486 19.15 -41.54 -0.99
N SER A 487 20.33 -41.75 -0.45
CA SER A 487 21.29 -40.68 -0.15
C SER A 487 21.73 -39.94 -1.42
N LEU A 488 22.04 -40.70 -2.47
CA LEU A 488 22.47 -40.16 -3.76
C LEU A 488 21.33 -39.42 -4.46
N LEU A 489 20.13 -40.02 -4.50
CA LEU A 489 18.94 -39.38 -5.07
C LEU A 489 18.56 -38.06 -4.34
N ASN A 490 18.67 -38.06 -3.01
CA ASN A 490 18.42 -36.87 -2.20
C ASN A 490 19.46 -35.77 -2.46
N GLN A 491 20.72 -36.11 -2.63
CA GLN A 491 21.78 -35.16 -2.97
C GLN A 491 21.53 -34.59 -4.38
N PHE A 492 21.33 -35.46 -5.37
CA PHE A 492 21.09 -35.10 -6.76
C PHE A 492 19.90 -34.15 -6.91
N ARG A 493 18.75 -34.48 -6.26
CA ARG A 493 17.57 -33.60 -6.21
C ARG A 493 17.87 -32.24 -5.57
N ARG A 494 18.61 -32.21 -4.45
CA ARG A 494 18.92 -30.95 -3.75
C ARG A 494 19.81 -30.06 -4.60
N GLU A 495 20.85 -30.61 -5.20
CA GLU A 495 21.76 -29.87 -6.10
C GLU A 495 20.99 -29.31 -7.32
N THR A 496 20.09 -30.10 -7.91
CA THR A 496 19.25 -29.66 -9.02
C THR A 496 18.31 -28.51 -8.59
N ALA A 497 17.74 -28.59 -7.39
CA ALA A 497 16.89 -27.50 -6.86
C ALA A 497 17.69 -26.19 -6.57
N GLU A 498 18.94 -26.32 -6.12
CA GLU A 498 19.85 -25.19 -5.94
C GLU A 498 20.23 -24.56 -7.30
N MET A 499 20.53 -25.38 -8.33
CA MET A 499 20.73 -24.89 -9.70
C MET A 499 19.49 -24.16 -10.23
N LEU A 500 18.30 -24.64 -9.90
CA LEU A 500 17.05 -23.99 -10.31
C LEU A 500 16.87 -22.62 -9.64
N ASP A 501 17.21 -22.50 -8.35
CA ASP A 501 17.22 -21.23 -7.64
C ASP A 501 18.19 -20.22 -8.29
N GLU A 502 19.41 -20.66 -8.62
CA GLU A 502 20.41 -19.84 -9.31
C GLU A 502 19.93 -19.42 -10.70
N ALA A 503 19.36 -20.35 -11.46
CA ALA A 503 18.82 -20.06 -12.79
C ALA A 503 17.66 -19.04 -12.74
N ARG A 504 16.80 -19.13 -11.72
CA ARG A 504 15.71 -18.14 -11.52
C ARG A 504 16.25 -16.74 -11.27
N LEU A 505 17.26 -16.60 -10.43
CA LEU A 505 17.90 -15.31 -10.17
C LEU A 505 18.66 -14.78 -11.40
N ALA A 506 19.40 -15.63 -12.10
CA ALA A 506 20.18 -15.26 -13.29
C ALA A 506 19.29 -14.83 -14.47
N ASN A 507 18.13 -15.44 -14.63
CA ASN A 507 17.17 -15.15 -15.69
C ASN A 507 16.07 -14.14 -15.30
N TYR A 508 16.18 -13.53 -14.12
CA TYR A 508 15.18 -12.54 -13.69
C TYR A 508 15.16 -11.32 -14.64
N PRO A 509 14.00 -11.01 -15.26
CA PRO A 509 13.91 -9.96 -16.26
C PRO A 509 13.81 -8.59 -15.58
N ARG A 510 14.94 -7.98 -15.22
CA ARG A 510 14.95 -6.63 -14.67
C ARG A 510 14.57 -5.61 -15.75
N GLY A 511 13.61 -4.75 -15.44
CA GLY A 511 13.18 -3.68 -16.31
C GLY A 511 14.20 -2.54 -16.40
N SER A 512 14.01 -1.68 -17.39
CA SER A 512 14.83 -0.49 -17.61
C SER A 512 13.97 0.74 -17.86
N ARG A 513 14.55 1.92 -17.68
CA ARG A 513 13.89 3.21 -17.93
C ARG A 513 13.33 3.26 -19.34
N LYS A 514 12.05 3.65 -19.45
CA LYS A 514 11.40 3.88 -20.75
C LYS A 514 12.00 5.13 -21.41
N ALA A 515 12.27 5.06 -22.72
CA ALA A 515 12.67 6.22 -23.47
C ALA A 515 11.53 7.24 -23.59
N VAL A 516 11.87 8.52 -23.66
CA VAL A 516 10.93 9.59 -23.97
C VAL A 516 10.40 9.38 -25.39
N SER A 517 9.12 9.60 -25.61
CA SER A 517 8.50 9.46 -26.94
C SER A 517 9.06 10.47 -27.96
N VAL A 518 8.98 10.11 -29.23
CA VAL A 518 9.40 10.97 -30.34
C VAL A 518 8.18 11.20 -31.25
N PRO A 519 7.75 12.46 -31.43
CA PRO A 519 8.31 13.71 -30.88
C PRO A 519 8.12 13.80 -29.36
N PRO A 520 8.94 14.61 -28.64
CA PRO A 520 8.78 14.84 -27.21
C PRO A 520 7.38 15.35 -26.87
N PRO A 521 6.78 14.89 -25.76
CA PRO A 521 5.45 15.35 -25.36
C PRO A 521 5.46 16.82 -24.95
N VAL A 522 4.30 17.47 -25.01
CA VAL A 522 4.08 18.81 -24.45
C VAL A 522 3.27 18.69 -23.18
N TYR A 523 3.66 19.42 -22.13
CA TYR A 523 2.91 19.44 -20.89
C TYR A 523 1.53 20.09 -21.11
N PRO A 524 0.44 19.57 -20.48
CA PRO A 524 -0.92 20.05 -20.76
C PRO A 524 -1.20 21.50 -20.40
N GLU A 525 -0.44 22.05 -19.45
CA GLU A 525 -0.62 23.39 -18.91
C GLU A 525 0.61 24.26 -19.22
N THR A 526 0.40 25.52 -19.62
CA THR A 526 1.46 26.51 -19.84
C THR A 526 1.86 27.27 -18.58
N HIS A 527 1.01 27.24 -17.56
CA HIS A 527 1.24 27.87 -16.25
C HIS A 527 1.03 26.86 -15.12
N LEU A 528 2.02 26.70 -14.26
CA LEU A 528 1.97 25.90 -13.06
C LEU A 528 1.89 26.80 -11.81
N SER A 529 0.81 26.66 -11.03
CA SER A 529 0.67 27.31 -9.73
C SER A 529 1.53 26.62 -8.66
N PHE A 530 1.60 27.20 -7.47
CA PHE A 530 2.30 26.63 -6.31
C PHE A 530 1.85 25.19 -5.96
N LEU A 531 0.66 24.78 -6.40
CA LEU A 531 0.12 23.42 -6.23
C LEU A 531 0.87 22.34 -7.04
N ALA A 532 1.62 22.75 -8.05
CA ALA A 532 2.46 21.83 -8.82
C ALA A 532 3.71 21.36 -8.05
N ASN A 533 4.01 21.96 -6.89
CA ASN A 533 5.11 21.60 -6.01
C ASN A 533 6.50 21.65 -6.70
N VAL A 534 6.70 22.59 -7.63
CA VAL A 534 7.98 22.79 -8.33
C VAL A 534 8.91 23.62 -7.44
N TYR A 535 9.80 22.93 -6.71
CA TYR A 535 10.71 23.58 -5.77
C TYR A 535 12.10 23.83 -6.36
N ASN A 536 12.76 22.77 -6.87
CA ASN A 536 14.14 22.80 -7.31
C ASN A 536 14.33 23.21 -8.77
N HIS A 537 15.56 23.62 -9.13
CA HIS A 537 15.88 24.09 -10.47
C HIS A 537 15.77 22.99 -11.55
N LYS A 538 16.03 21.71 -11.22
CA LYS A 538 15.91 20.60 -12.18
C LYS A 538 14.43 20.31 -12.50
N ALA A 539 13.55 20.32 -11.51
CA ALA A 539 12.12 20.20 -11.75
C ALA A 539 11.59 21.35 -12.60
N ARG A 540 12.08 22.58 -12.36
CA ARG A 540 11.76 23.75 -13.21
C ARG A 540 12.22 23.56 -14.62
N ALA A 541 13.47 23.13 -14.84
CA ALA A 541 14.04 22.86 -16.16
C ALA A 541 13.25 21.77 -16.91
N PHE A 542 12.81 20.73 -16.20
CA PHE A 542 11.95 19.68 -16.79
C PHE A 542 10.68 20.29 -17.38
N TYR A 543 9.90 21.02 -16.61
CA TYR A 543 8.63 21.58 -17.08
C TYR A 543 8.84 22.60 -18.22
N GLN A 544 9.86 23.45 -18.13
CA GLN A 544 10.20 24.40 -19.20
C GLN A 544 10.57 23.70 -20.51
N ARG A 545 11.31 22.60 -20.44
CA ARG A 545 11.64 21.77 -21.63
C ARG A 545 10.38 21.28 -22.34
N TYR A 546 9.33 20.96 -21.57
CA TYR A 546 8.07 20.45 -22.11
C TYR A 546 7.00 21.54 -22.33
N GLY A 547 7.40 22.82 -22.41
CA GLY A 547 6.56 23.92 -22.88
C GLY A 547 5.81 24.70 -21.79
N VAL A 548 6.15 24.52 -20.49
CA VAL A 548 5.60 25.35 -19.44
C VAL A 548 6.33 26.68 -19.40
N GLU A 549 5.58 27.78 -19.57
CA GLU A 549 6.11 29.15 -19.67
C GLU A 549 6.24 29.83 -18.31
N LEU A 550 5.25 29.64 -17.42
CA LEU A 550 5.20 30.26 -16.11
C LEU A 550 5.11 29.18 -15.02
N ILE A 551 5.99 29.26 -14.02
CA ILE A 551 6.06 28.31 -12.92
C ILE A 551 6.14 29.13 -11.62
N ASP A 552 5.06 29.09 -10.81
CA ASP A 552 5.06 29.68 -9.49
C ASP A 552 5.96 28.87 -8.55
N ALA A 553 6.50 29.53 -7.53
CA ALA A 553 7.26 28.84 -6.49
C ALA A 553 6.36 27.89 -5.68
N ALA A 554 6.92 26.73 -5.29
CA ALA A 554 6.21 25.80 -4.41
C ALA A 554 5.78 26.49 -3.09
N TYR A 555 4.67 26.07 -2.50
CA TYR A 555 4.15 26.68 -1.27
C TYR A 555 5.19 26.72 -0.14
N GLU A 556 6.05 25.72 -0.07
CA GLU A 556 7.14 25.59 0.92
C GLU A 556 8.28 26.61 0.72
N ALA A 557 8.32 27.31 -0.41
CA ALA A 557 9.27 28.39 -0.65
C ALA A 557 8.89 29.71 0.08
N HIS A 558 7.77 29.74 0.82
CA HIS A 558 7.27 30.88 1.60
C HIS A 558 6.99 32.15 0.79
N GLU A 559 6.83 32.05 -0.51
CA GLU A 559 6.51 33.21 -1.35
C GLU A 559 5.01 33.54 -1.31
N GLU A 560 4.14 32.52 -1.17
CA GLU A 560 2.70 32.69 -1.06
C GLU A 560 2.30 33.05 0.38
N LYS A 561 1.82 34.29 0.58
CA LYS A 561 1.47 34.87 1.88
C LYS A 561 -0.02 35.13 2.07
N GLY A 562 -0.81 34.94 1.02
CA GLY A 562 -2.24 35.22 1.00
C GLY A 562 -3.12 34.11 1.55
N ASP A 563 -4.42 34.36 1.50
CA ASP A 563 -5.45 33.35 1.75
C ASP A 563 -5.65 32.50 0.49
N VAL A 564 -5.07 31.31 0.47
CA VAL A 564 -5.06 30.40 -0.68
C VAL A 564 -5.64 29.03 -0.32
N PRO A 565 -5.97 28.19 -1.31
CA PRO A 565 -6.32 26.80 -1.05
C PRO A 565 -5.12 26.04 -0.43
N VAL A 566 -5.15 25.83 0.89
CA VAL A 566 -4.16 24.99 1.60
C VAL A 566 -4.54 23.51 1.52
N MET A 567 -5.75 23.19 1.05
CA MET A 567 -6.19 21.84 0.74
C MET A 567 -7.29 21.88 -0.31
N ILE A 568 -7.18 21.01 -1.31
CA ILE A 568 -8.24 20.81 -2.32
C ILE A 568 -8.74 19.38 -2.20
N THR A 569 -10.06 19.18 -2.20
CA THR A 569 -10.68 17.88 -1.99
C THR A 569 -11.95 17.68 -2.82
N LYS A 570 -12.18 16.47 -3.29
CA LYS A 570 -13.44 16.04 -3.91
C LYS A 570 -14.54 15.79 -2.87
N HIS A 571 -14.17 15.51 -1.61
CA HIS A 571 -15.10 15.47 -0.50
C HIS A 571 -15.69 16.86 -0.25
N CYS A 572 -17.00 16.97 -0.28
CA CYS A 572 -17.70 18.26 -0.17
C CYS A 572 -18.67 18.23 1.00
N LEU A 573 -18.42 19.06 2.02
CA LEU A 573 -19.28 19.13 3.22
C LEU A 573 -20.69 19.64 2.91
N ARG A 574 -20.85 20.51 1.91
CA ARG A 574 -22.21 20.89 1.46
C ARG A 574 -23.00 19.68 0.97
N PHE A 575 -22.34 18.78 0.23
CA PHE A 575 -22.98 17.56 -0.25
C PHE A 575 -23.24 16.59 0.90
N ALA A 576 -22.26 16.35 1.77
CA ALA A 576 -22.37 15.44 2.91
C ALA A 576 -23.49 15.83 3.90
N PHE A 577 -23.78 17.14 4.03
CA PHE A 577 -24.85 17.65 4.91
C PHE A 577 -26.12 18.05 4.16
N ASN A 578 -26.32 17.54 2.94
CA ASN A 578 -27.49 17.80 2.09
C ASN A 578 -27.75 19.32 1.82
N LEU A 579 -26.70 20.11 1.77
CA LEU A 579 -26.74 21.57 1.49
C LEU A 579 -26.27 21.91 0.07
N CYS A 580 -26.04 20.92 -0.79
CA CYS A 580 -25.57 21.13 -2.16
C CYS A 580 -26.71 21.69 -3.04
N PRO A 581 -26.57 22.87 -3.67
CA PRO A 581 -27.64 23.47 -4.46
C PRO A 581 -28.02 22.69 -5.72
N LYS A 582 -27.12 21.78 -6.19
CA LYS A 582 -27.35 20.93 -7.36
C LYS A 582 -27.98 19.58 -7.04
N GLN A 583 -27.78 19.06 -5.83
CA GLN A 583 -28.06 17.65 -5.48
C GLN A 583 -28.80 17.50 -4.13
N ALA A 584 -29.19 18.59 -3.47
CA ALA A 584 -29.92 18.50 -2.20
C ALA A 584 -31.29 17.84 -2.39
N LYS A 585 -31.63 16.94 -1.48
CA LYS A 585 -32.96 16.32 -1.38
C LYS A 585 -33.83 17.23 -0.50
N GLY A 586 -34.93 17.78 -1.06
CA GLY A 586 -35.81 18.69 -0.36
C GLY A 586 -35.42 20.16 -0.45
N SER A 587 -36.04 21.06 0.39
CA SER A 587 -35.80 22.50 0.35
C SER A 587 -34.65 22.90 1.26
N ILE A 588 -33.66 23.61 0.70
CA ILE A 588 -32.53 24.24 1.44
C ILE A 588 -32.64 25.76 1.52
N LYS A 589 -33.82 26.33 1.24
CA LYS A 589 -34.03 27.76 1.07
C LYS A 589 -33.56 28.65 2.24
N SER A 590 -33.52 28.11 3.46
CA SER A 590 -33.12 28.83 4.67
C SER A 590 -31.60 28.80 4.95
N TRP A 591 -30.82 28.02 4.19
CA TRP A 591 -29.39 27.84 4.42
C TRP A 591 -28.56 28.44 3.29
N LYS A 592 -27.72 29.40 3.60
CA LYS A 592 -26.66 29.88 2.71
C LYS A 592 -25.37 29.15 3.08
N ALA A 593 -25.05 28.15 2.33
CA ALA A 593 -23.89 27.27 2.59
C ALA A 593 -22.66 27.70 1.77
N THR A 594 -22.42 29.01 1.62
CA THR A 594 -21.24 29.55 0.91
C THR A 594 -21.01 31.00 1.31
N PRO A 595 -19.83 31.38 1.86
CA PRO A 595 -18.81 30.44 2.34
C PRO A 595 -19.28 29.72 3.60
N MET A 596 -18.64 28.55 3.89
CA MET A 596 -18.75 27.90 5.19
C MET A 596 -17.40 28.00 5.93
N GLN A 597 -17.42 27.71 7.22
CA GLN A 597 -16.21 27.76 8.05
C GLN A 597 -16.03 26.47 8.85
N LEU A 598 -14.79 25.99 8.92
CA LEU A 598 -14.33 24.97 9.87
C LEU A 598 -13.63 25.67 11.02
N VAL A 599 -14.11 25.43 12.24
CA VAL A 599 -13.59 26.06 13.46
C VAL A 599 -13.06 24.98 14.40
N ASN A 600 -11.80 25.13 14.85
CA ASN A 600 -11.20 24.32 15.91
C ASN A 600 -10.38 25.24 16.82
N GLY A 601 -10.89 25.54 18.03
CA GLY A 601 -10.30 26.56 18.90
C GLY A 601 -10.23 27.91 18.18
N ASP A 602 -9.04 28.49 18.14
CA ASP A 602 -8.76 29.77 17.45
C ASP A 602 -8.52 29.62 15.94
N GLU A 603 -8.46 28.40 15.44
CA GLU A 603 -8.26 28.14 14.00
C GLU A 603 -9.59 28.23 13.26
N VAL A 604 -9.65 29.11 12.27
CA VAL A 604 -10.80 29.26 11.37
C VAL A 604 -10.34 29.11 9.93
N LEU A 605 -10.85 28.07 9.26
CA LEU A 605 -10.59 27.81 7.85
C LEU A 605 -11.86 28.08 7.05
N THR A 606 -11.76 28.85 5.97
CA THR A 606 -12.89 29.16 5.10
C THR A 606 -13.05 28.10 4.02
N LEU A 607 -14.26 27.62 3.80
CA LEU A 607 -14.58 26.67 2.74
C LEU A 607 -15.16 27.40 1.53
N LYS A 608 -14.49 27.27 0.39
CA LYS A 608 -15.01 27.68 -0.92
C LYS A 608 -15.34 26.43 -1.74
N PHE A 609 -16.35 26.55 -2.60
CA PHE A 609 -16.86 25.41 -3.37
C PHE A 609 -16.80 25.72 -4.86
N ASP A 610 -15.89 25.03 -5.58
CA ASP A 610 -15.93 25.03 -7.03
C ASP A 610 -16.87 23.93 -7.51
N CYS A 611 -18.08 24.34 -7.92
CA CYS A 611 -19.13 23.41 -8.32
C CYS A 611 -18.98 22.92 -9.77
N ARG A 612 -18.03 23.43 -10.58
CA ARG A 612 -17.79 22.96 -11.93
C ARG A 612 -17.04 21.62 -11.90
N PRO A 613 -15.84 21.49 -11.28
CA PRO A 613 -15.15 20.20 -11.05
C PRO A 613 -15.73 19.44 -9.85
N CYS A 614 -16.67 20.04 -9.09
CA CYS A 614 -17.21 19.48 -7.83
C CYS A 614 -16.16 19.32 -6.74
N GLU A 615 -15.44 20.38 -6.42
CA GLU A 615 -14.38 20.43 -5.43
C GLU A 615 -14.71 21.37 -4.27
N MET A 616 -14.16 21.05 -3.10
CA MET A 616 -14.15 21.93 -1.93
C MET A 616 -12.71 22.37 -1.66
N HIS A 617 -12.51 23.66 -1.58
CA HIS A 617 -11.24 24.28 -1.25
C HIS A 617 -11.25 24.74 0.20
N VAL A 618 -10.32 24.24 0.98
CA VAL A 618 -10.06 24.71 2.34
C VAL A 618 -9.08 25.87 2.24
N ILE A 619 -9.56 27.08 2.48
CA ILE A 619 -8.80 28.32 2.36
C ILE A 619 -8.16 28.65 3.71
N GLY A 620 -6.89 28.91 3.69
CA GLY A 620 -6.09 29.32 4.84
C GLY A 620 -4.86 30.08 4.40
N LYS A 621 -4.10 30.55 5.37
CA LYS A 621 -2.83 31.24 5.16
C LYS A 621 -1.72 30.64 6.01
N MET A 622 -0.50 30.83 5.58
CA MET A 622 0.68 30.45 6.35
C MET A 622 0.76 31.30 7.64
N LYS A 623 0.97 30.64 8.78
CA LYS A 623 1.09 31.32 10.07
C LYS A 623 2.38 32.15 10.14
N ASN A 624 2.34 33.28 10.82
CA ASN A 624 3.45 34.22 10.89
C ASN A 624 4.77 33.62 11.43
N HIS A 625 4.68 32.64 12.33
CA HIS A 625 5.89 31.99 12.84
C HIS A 625 6.53 31.07 11.78
N ILE A 626 5.74 30.48 10.87
CA ILE A 626 6.24 29.68 9.76
C ILE A 626 6.94 30.57 8.74
N LEU A 627 6.35 31.71 8.40
CA LEU A 627 6.94 32.70 7.48
C LEU A 627 8.32 33.21 7.96
N LYS A 628 8.61 33.10 9.26
CA LYS A 628 9.89 33.48 9.87
C LYS A 628 10.89 32.36 9.94
N MET A 629 10.50 31.12 9.62
CA MET A 629 11.43 30.00 9.55
C MET A 629 12.39 30.19 8.37
N PRO A 630 13.64 29.73 8.47
CA PRO A 630 14.53 29.65 7.33
C PRO A 630 13.85 28.87 6.21
N GLN A 631 13.99 29.35 4.98
CA GLN A 631 13.52 28.56 3.83
C GLN A 631 14.28 27.22 3.82
N PRO A 632 13.58 26.11 3.56
CA PRO A 632 14.23 24.82 3.35
C PRO A 632 15.31 24.97 2.25
N GLY A 633 16.49 24.43 2.47
CA GLY A 633 17.64 24.59 1.55
C GLY A 633 18.48 25.86 1.73
N SER A 634 18.06 26.81 2.59
CA SER A 634 18.86 28.01 2.90
C SER A 634 19.82 27.81 4.09
N ILE A 635 19.83 26.65 4.73
CA ILE A 635 20.81 26.33 5.78
C ILE A 635 22.14 26.03 5.10
N VAL A 636 22.98 27.05 5.09
CA VAL A 636 24.38 26.99 4.64
C VAL A 636 25.06 25.75 5.23
N ALA A 637 25.68 24.98 4.34
CA ALA A 637 26.49 23.82 4.61
C ALA A 637 27.38 23.99 5.86
N SER A 638 27.02 23.31 6.95
CA SER A 638 27.93 23.06 8.07
C SER A 638 27.62 21.78 8.85
N VAL A 639 26.85 20.88 8.28
CA VAL A 639 26.65 19.54 8.89
C VAL A 639 27.13 18.50 7.90
N SER A 640 28.23 17.84 8.22
CA SER A 640 28.73 16.73 7.43
C SER A 640 27.71 15.56 7.41
N PRO A 641 27.70 14.69 6.40
CA PRO A 641 26.85 13.49 6.39
C PRO A 641 27.00 12.62 7.64
N ASP A 642 28.17 12.64 8.28
CA ASP A 642 28.44 11.94 9.56
C ASP A 642 27.77 12.58 10.77
N ASP A 643 27.44 13.86 10.72
CA ASP A 643 26.73 14.55 11.80
C ASP A 643 25.22 14.39 11.72
N LEU A 644 24.66 14.18 10.54
CA LEU A 644 23.27 13.77 10.35
C LEU A 644 22.98 12.39 10.97
N LEU A 645 23.95 11.49 10.95
CA LEU A 645 23.87 10.18 11.62
C LEU A 645 23.94 10.29 13.16
N LYS A 646 24.51 11.36 13.71
CA LYS A 646 24.65 11.58 15.16
C LYS A 646 23.43 12.25 15.79
N THR A 647 22.58 12.92 15.00
CA THR A 647 21.37 13.63 15.48
C THR A 647 20.12 12.75 15.57
N LEU A 648 20.21 11.47 15.19
CA LEU A 648 19.14 10.53 15.43
C LEU A 648 18.99 10.26 16.93
N PRO A 649 17.80 10.38 17.53
CA PRO A 649 17.61 10.13 18.94
C PRO A 649 18.02 8.69 19.27
N LYS A 650 19.00 8.54 20.16
CA LYS A 650 19.39 7.24 20.71
C LYS A 650 18.13 6.59 21.29
N ARG A 651 17.80 5.40 20.81
CA ARG A 651 16.75 4.57 21.40
C ARG A 651 17.02 4.44 22.89
N LYS A 652 16.14 4.99 23.74
CA LYS A 652 16.05 4.56 25.12
C LYS A 652 15.49 3.14 25.09
N GLY A 653 16.32 2.21 25.56
CA GLY A 653 15.90 0.83 25.71
C GLY A 653 14.84 0.68 26.80
N SER A 654 13.86 -0.09 26.53
CA SER A 654 13.21 -1.15 27.30
C SER A 654 11.89 -1.51 26.61
#